data_6d4ed2e534bc166fe69fc1320437613f
#
_entry.id   6d4ed2e534bc166fe69fc1320437613f
#
_cell.length_a   1.000
_cell.length_b   1.000
_cell.length_c   1.000
_cell.angle_alpha   90.00
_cell.angle_beta   90.00
_cell.angle_gamma   90.00
#
_symmetry.space_group_name_H-M   'P 1'
#
loop_
_entity.id
_entity.type
_entity.pdbx_description
1 polymer ?
#
loop_
_entity_poly.entity_id
_entity_poly.type
_entity_poly.pdbx_seq_one_letter_code
_entity_poly.pdbx_strand_id
1 'polypeptide(L)'
;MTKYNNKAPPSPAVLRGVSVVSVAASPSSFSLPHNLCLRRHCRSLEYDFSFLKPLYKVERERNHPKQGPSSDFQGLRFSFSTMAILGLIKRVTRITVNNSRVRVYPVRYFQSKDLSSTNLFNGEDAAKLPVLIVGAGPVGLVLSILLTKLGVKCAVVDKATSFSKHPQAHFINNRSMEIFRELDGLAEEIERSQPPVDLWRKFIYCTSLSGSTLGTVDHMQPQDFEKVVSPASVAHFSQYKLTNLLLKRLEDLGFHVRGSKESDGLEADSVVARQILMGHECVGIDANKDSITATVSFLKGGKHMKRNIQCSLLVGADGAGSAVRKLTEIEMRGERDLQKLVSVHFMSRELGEYLISNRPGMLFFIFNTDGIGVLVAHDLLQGEFVLQIPYYPPQQSLSDFSPEMCKMLIFNLVGHELSDLDVADIKPWVMHAEVAEKFMCCENRVILAGDAAHRFPPAGGFGMNTGIQDAHNLAWKIAALVQGSANSSILKTYETERRPIALSNTSLSVQNFRAAMSVPSALGLDPTVANSVHRFINKTVGSILPTGLQKAILDNVFALGRAQLSESLLNESNPLGNQRLSRLKSIFEGGKSLQLQFPAEDLGFRYLEGAIVPDNESEAGDPEVPSGRRRDYVPCAEPGSRLPHMYVKILSDSTREVIVSTLDLVSTEKVEFLLIISPLQESYELAHATFKVAKEFMASVKVCVVWPSSDDGLERKSNSALAPWENYVDVMEVKKQNGEGTSWWSICKMSERGSILVRPDQHIAWRAKSGITLDPTLHMRDVFTIILGKQ
;
A
#
# COMPACT_ATOMS: atom_id res chain seq x y z
N MET A 1 49.35 28.00 -11.66
CA MET A 1 49.96 27.64 -12.96
C MET A 1 49.40 26.26 -13.29
N THR A 2 48.53 26.05 -14.22
CA THR A 2 48.38 26.33 -15.64
C THR A 2 46.88 26.28 -16.02
N LYS A 3 46.50 27.17 -16.91
CA LYS A 3 45.21 27.32 -17.57
C LYS A 3 44.91 26.16 -18.51
N TYR A 4 43.63 25.74 -18.63
CA TYR A 4 43.11 25.25 -19.88
C TYR A 4 41.64 25.70 -20.11
N ASN A 5 41.41 26.06 -21.37
CA ASN A 5 40.32 26.82 -21.92
C ASN A 5 38.98 26.05 -22.15
N ASN A 6 37.91 26.81 -22.07
CA ASN A 6 36.56 26.54 -22.59
C ASN A 6 36.56 26.31 -24.11
N LYS A 7 35.76 25.32 -24.59
CA LYS A 7 35.09 25.37 -25.88
C LYS A 7 33.76 24.64 -25.79
N ALA A 8 32.67 25.35 -26.07
CA ALA A 8 31.32 24.83 -26.29
C ALA A 8 31.17 24.21 -27.71
N PRO A 9 30.27 23.20 -27.88
CA PRO A 9 29.86 22.75 -29.20
C PRO A 9 28.59 23.44 -29.71
N PRO A 10 28.34 23.43 -31.03
CA PRO A 10 27.36 24.28 -31.70
C PRO A 10 25.97 23.63 -31.80
N SER A 11 24.96 24.48 -31.93
CA SER A 11 23.56 24.16 -32.23
C SER A 11 23.35 23.57 -33.66
N PRO A 12 22.36 22.70 -33.87
CA PRO A 12 21.88 22.37 -35.19
C PRO A 12 20.65 23.18 -35.62
N ALA A 13 20.65 23.44 -36.91
CA ALA A 13 19.74 24.30 -37.66
C ALA A 13 18.36 23.66 -37.92
N VAL A 14 17.42 24.55 -38.07
CA VAL A 14 16.05 24.48 -38.56
C VAL A 14 15.93 23.75 -39.92
N LEU A 15 14.93 22.87 -40.05
CA LEU A 15 14.26 22.60 -41.33
C LEU A 15 12.75 22.58 -41.14
N ARG A 16 12.14 23.46 -41.97
CA ARG A 16 10.68 23.70 -42.10
C ARG A 16 10.03 22.66 -43.04
N GLY A 17 8.77 22.38 -42.74
CA GLY A 17 7.70 22.31 -43.73
C GLY A 17 7.26 20.89 -44.12
N VAL A 18 6.01 20.59 -43.82
CA VAL A 18 4.94 20.42 -44.85
C VAL A 18 3.62 20.17 -44.14
N SER A 19 2.65 20.98 -44.43
CA SER A 19 1.22 20.90 -44.14
C SER A 19 0.55 19.79 -44.96
N VAL A 20 -0.52 19.18 -44.46
CA VAL A 20 -1.69 18.77 -45.21
C VAL A 20 -2.88 18.35 -44.34
N VAL A 21 -3.91 19.16 -44.39
CA VAL A 21 -5.35 18.92 -44.69
C VAL A 21 -6.17 18.05 -43.72
N SER A 22 -7.11 18.77 -43.16
CA SER A 22 -8.34 18.33 -42.48
C SER A 22 -9.36 17.72 -43.45
N VAL A 23 -10.08 16.73 -42.99
CA VAL A 23 -11.46 16.45 -43.47
C VAL A 23 -12.34 16.16 -42.25
N ALA A 24 -13.34 17.01 -42.13
CA ALA A 24 -14.46 16.90 -41.18
C ALA A 24 -15.58 16.04 -41.77
N ALA A 25 -16.26 15.26 -40.94
CA ALA A 25 -17.67 14.91 -41.11
C ALA A 25 -18.32 14.52 -39.76
N SER A 26 -19.28 15.25 -39.35
CA SER A 26 -20.32 14.96 -38.32
C SER A 26 -21.67 14.80 -39.04
N PRO A 27 -22.82 14.67 -38.34
CA PRO A 27 -23.34 13.57 -37.53
C PRO A 27 -24.74 13.12 -38.01
N SER A 28 -25.30 12.07 -37.46
CA SER A 28 -26.79 11.92 -37.45
C SER A 28 -27.26 10.98 -36.30
N SER A 29 -27.93 11.58 -35.39
CA SER A 29 -29.13 11.23 -34.59
C SER A 29 -29.87 9.93 -34.93
N PHE A 30 -30.26 9.20 -33.88
CA PHE A 30 -31.67 8.77 -33.71
C PHE A 30 -31.97 8.29 -32.28
N SER A 31 -33.04 8.75 -31.79
CA SER A 31 -33.87 8.75 -30.61
C SER A 31 -34.33 7.38 -30.05
N LEU A 32 -34.59 7.45 -28.73
CA LEU A 32 -35.41 6.61 -27.84
C LEU A 32 -36.81 6.21 -28.37
N PRO A 33 -37.54 5.24 -27.76
CA PRO A 33 -38.20 5.48 -26.47
C PRO A 33 -38.53 4.26 -25.54
N HIS A 34 -38.64 4.59 -24.24
CA HIS A 34 -39.67 4.23 -23.23
C HIS A 34 -40.31 2.81 -23.14
N ASN A 35 -40.35 2.17 -22.01
CA ASN A 35 -41.35 2.22 -20.92
C ASN A 35 -41.27 1.05 -19.95
N LEU A 36 -41.30 1.36 -18.71
CA LEU A 36 -42.27 1.11 -17.63
C LEU A 36 -42.27 -0.30 -16.96
N CYS A 37 -41.85 -0.30 -15.73
CA CYS A 37 -42.75 -0.28 -14.53
C CYS A 37 -42.97 -1.60 -13.77
N LEU A 38 -42.72 -1.52 -12.49
CA LEU A 38 -43.45 -2.06 -11.34
C LEU A 38 -43.05 -3.42 -10.69
N ARG A 39 -42.46 -3.25 -9.54
CA ARG A 39 -42.89 -3.64 -8.16
C ARG A 39 -42.77 -5.09 -7.67
N ARG A 40 -42.16 -5.16 -6.56
CA ARG A 40 -42.47 -5.68 -5.21
C ARG A 40 -41.87 -7.01 -4.76
N HIS A 41 -41.11 -6.86 -3.66
CA HIS A 41 -41.03 -7.69 -2.43
C HIS A 41 -41.13 -9.21 -2.55
N CYS A 42 -40.07 -9.91 -2.16
CA CYS A 42 -40.11 -10.78 -0.98
C CYS A 42 -38.70 -11.30 -0.62
N ARG A 43 -38.48 -11.38 0.68
CA ARG A 43 -37.32 -11.96 1.34
C ARG A 43 -37.16 -13.44 1.02
N SER A 44 -35.97 -13.94 0.80
CA SER A 44 -35.46 -15.14 1.46
C SER A 44 -34.00 -15.37 1.10
N LEU A 45 -33.25 -15.82 2.04
CA LEU A 45 -31.88 -16.25 2.00
C LEU A 45 -31.66 -17.27 0.89
N GLU A 46 -30.81 -16.96 -0.10
CA GLU A 46 -30.24 -17.93 -1.01
C GLU A 46 -28.73 -17.72 -1.11
N TYR A 47 -28.02 -18.78 -0.76
CA TYR A 47 -26.60 -18.91 -0.99
C TYR A 47 -26.32 -18.98 -2.48
N ASP A 48 -25.51 -18.05 -2.99
CA ASP A 48 -25.15 -17.96 -4.39
C ASP A 48 -24.14 -19.05 -4.77
N PHE A 49 -24.59 -20.07 -5.49
CA PHE A 49 -23.81 -21.13 -6.13
C PHE A 49 -23.42 -20.78 -7.57
N SER A 50 -23.09 -19.54 -7.87
CA SER A 50 -22.76 -19.08 -9.23
C SER A 50 -21.42 -19.59 -9.79
N PHE A 51 -20.65 -20.40 -9.02
CA PHE A 51 -19.32 -20.90 -9.41
C PHE A 51 -19.31 -22.18 -10.28
N LEU A 52 -20.46 -22.72 -10.70
CA LEU A 52 -20.53 -24.00 -11.45
C LEU A 52 -21.07 -23.86 -12.89
N LYS A 53 -21.10 -22.68 -13.47
CA LYS A 53 -21.73 -22.46 -14.78
C LYS A 53 -20.84 -22.40 -16.05
N PRO A 54 -19.57 -22.78 -16.10
CA PRO A 54 -18.93 -22.99 -17.40
C PRO A 54 -18.81 -24.44 -17.89
N LEU A 55 -19.35 -25.44 -17.19
CA LEU A 55 -19.17 -26.83 -17.59
C LEU A 55 -20.39 -27.52 -18.26
N TYR A 56 -21.48 -26.77 -18.48
CA TYR A 56 -22.68 -27.33 -19.12
C TYR A 56 -23.19 -26.41 -20.25
N LYS A 57 -22.43 -26.34 -21.33
CA LYS A 57 -22.94 -25.78 -22.58
C LYS A 57 -22.29 -26.40 -23.80
N VAL A 58 -22.36 -27.71 -23.89
CA VAL A 58 -22.25 -28.44 -25.17
C VAL A 58 -23.15 -29.66 -24.99
N GLU A 59 -24.42 -29.55 -25.39
CA GLU A 59 -25.32 -30.58 -25.83
C GLU A 59 -26.71 -29.97 -25.99
N ARG A 60 -27.01 -29.56 -27.23
CA ARG A 60 -28.34 -29.69 -27.87
C ARG A 60 -28.33 -28.99 -29.19
N GLU A 61 -27.93 -29.68 -30.23
CA GLU A 61 -28.65 -29.59 -31.48
C GLU A 61 -28.73 -31.01 -32.11
N ARG A 62 -29.92 -31.39 -32.39
CA ARG A 62 -30.39 -32.68 -32.87
C ARG A 62 -30.46 -32.70 -34.40
N ASN A 63 -30.16 -33.90 -34.94
CA ASN A 63 -30.84 -34.57 -36.08
C ASN A 63 -30.67 -34.00 -37.47
N HIS A 64 -30.30 -34.69 -38.48
CA HIS A 64 -30.55 -36.04 -38.97
C HIS A 64 -29.64 -36.35 -40.19
N PRO A 65 -29.68 -37.51 -40.83
CA PRO A 65 -28.53 -38.29 -41.24
C PRO A 65 -28.30 -38.33 -42.76
N LYS A 66 -27.17 -38.82 -43.25
CA LYS A 66 -27.02 -39.79 -44.35
C LYS A 66 -25.58 -39.99 -44.82
N GLN A 67 -25.23 -41.26 -44.87
CA GLN A 67 -24.34 -41.94 -45.80
C GLN A 67 -22.81 -41.77 -45.67
N GLY A 68 -22.17 -42.89 -45.31
CA GLY A 68 -20.75 -43.12 -45.40
C GLY A 68 -20.36 -43.56 -46.87
N PRO A 69 -19.22 -44.18 -47.18
CA PRO A 69 -18.11 -44.60 -46.29
C PRO A 69 -16.73 -44.22 -46.87
N SER A 70 -15.66 -44.25 -46.15
CA SER A 70 -14.42 -44.94 -46.47
C SER A 70 -13.20 -44.46 -45.71
N SER A 71 -12.52 -45.44 -45.14
CA SER A 71 -11.09 -45.70 -45.04
C SER A 71 -10.15 -44.67 -44.41
N ASP A 72 -9.44 -45.19 -43.40
CA ASP A 72 -8.06 -44.93 -43.02
C ASP A 72 -7.72 -43.58 -42.40
N PHE A 73 -7.49 -43.65 -41.12
CA PHE A 73 -6.24 -43.11 -40.57
C PHE A 73 -5.99 -43.67 -39.14
N GLN A 74 -4.89 -44.37 -39.01
CA GLN A 74 -4.23 -44.73 -37.76
C GLN A 74 -3.78 -43.46 -37.03
N GLY A 75 -3.89 -43.49 -35.71
CA GLY A 75 -3.03 -42.72 -34.84
C GLY A 75 -3.72 -41.63 -34.09
N LEU A 76 -4.03 -41.94 -32.85
CA LEU A 76 -3.73 -41.08 -31.70
C LEU A 76 -4.39 -41.69 -30.44
N ARG A 77 -3.69 -42.64 -29.86
CA ARG A 77 -3.93 -43.08 -28.46
C ARG A 77 -3.41 -42.00 -27.51
N PHE A 78 -4.25 -41.03 -27.18
CA PHE A 78 -4.04 -40.17 -26.03
C PHE A 78 -5.40 -39.90 -25.35
N SER A 79 -5.91 -40.90 -24.62
CA SER A 79 -7.12 -40.70 -23.84
C SER A 79 -7.27 -41.60 -22.60
N PHE A 80 -6.28 -42.35 -22.21
CA PHE A 80 -6.47 -43.30 -21.09
C PHE A 80 -5.97 -42.80 -19.72
N SER A 81 -5.10 -41.80 -19.64
CA SER A 81 -4.62 -41.29 -18.33
C SER A 81 -5.60 -40.38 -17.64
N THR A 82 -6.29 -39.50 -18.36
CA THR A 82 -7.18 -38.49 -17.76
C THR A 82 -8.52 -39.09 -17.33
N MET A 83 -9.01 -40.09 -18.05
CA MET A 83 -10.26 -40.79 -17.69
C MET A 83 -10.10 -41.72 -16.49
N ALA A 84 -8.92 -42.31 -16.29
CA ALA A 84 -8.65 -43.16 -15.11
C ALA A 84 -8.63 -42.32 -13.83
N ILE A 85 -8.08 -41.11 -13.86
CA ILE A 85 -8.06 -40.19 -12.71
C ILE A 85 -9.48 -39.69 -12.38
N LEU A 86 -10.29 -39.35 -13.37
CA LEU A 86 -11.69 -38.94 -13.18
C LEU A 86 -12.60 -40.08 -12.72
N GLY A 87 -12.31 -41.31 -13.11
CA GLY A 87 -13.00 -42.51 -12.65
C GLY A 87 -12.72 -42.86 -11.19
N LEU A 88 -11.50 -42.65 -10.71
CA LEU A 88 -11.15 -42.78 -9.30
C LEU A 88 -11.82 -41.70 -8.43
N ILE A 89 -11.92 -40.49 -8.93
CA ILE A 89 -12.59 -39.39 -8.24
C ILE A 89 -14.09 -39.66 -7.98
N LYS A 90 -14.79 -40.32 -8.94
CA LYS A 90 -16.22 -40.62 -8.78
C LYS A 90 -16.50 -41.80 -7.82
N ARG A 91 -15.51 -42.67 -7.53
CA ARG A 91 -15.69 -43.79 -6.58
C ARG A 91 -15.38 -43.47 -5.13
N VAL A 92 -14.53 -42.44 -4.85
CA VAL A 92 -14.12 -42.10 -3.48
C VAL A 92 -15.10 -41.11 -2.81
N THR A 93 -15.93 -40.38 -3.55
CA THR A 93 -16.90 -39.42 -3.00
C THR A 93 -18.16 -40.04 -2.39
N ARG A 94 -18.28 -41.37 -2.30
CA ARG A 94 -19.48 -42.05 -1.76
C ARG A 94 -19.36 -42.60 -0.34
N ILE A 95 -18.22 -42.45 0.33
CA ILE A 95 -18.03 -42.95 1.69
C ILE A 95 -17.36 -41.85 2.53
N THR A 96 -18.10 -40.95 3.07
CA THR A 96 -17.88 -40.31 4.38
C THR A 96 -18.84 -39.13 4.58
N VAL A 97 -20.03 -39.43 5.05
CA VAL A 97 -20.86 -38.51 5.81
C VAL A 97 -21.25 -39.22 7.08
N ASN A 98 -20.55 -38.94 8.18
CA ASN A 98 -21.16 -39.01 9.51
C ASN A 98 -20.20 -38.44 10.59
N ASN A 99 -20.82 -37.55 11.37
CA ASN A 99 -20.49 -37.19 12.75
C ASN A 99 -19.22 -36.38 13.08
N SER A 100 -19.42 -35.09 13.29
CA SER A 100 -18.77 -34.35 14.39
C SER A 100 -19.71 -33.30 14.99
N ARG A 101 -19.98 -33.44 16.26
CA ARG A 101 -20.79 -32.53 17.11
C ARG A 101 -20.02 -31.27 17.38
N VAL A 102 -20.62 -30.12 17.06
CA VAL A 102 -20.15 -28.79 17.45
C VAL A 102 -20.63 -28.51 18.89
N ARG A 103 -19.72 -28.21 19.79
CA ARG A 103 -20.01 -27.62 21.11
C ARG A 103 -20.06 -26.12 20.99
N VAL A 104 -21.20 -25.55 21.29
CA VAL A 104 -21.40 -24.10 21.41
C VAL A 104 -21.20 -23.72 22.88
N TYR A 105 -20.29 -22.77 23.13
CA TYR A 105 -20.14 -22.11 24.43
C TYR A 105 -20.85 -20.76 24.42
N PRO A 106 -21.53 -20.36 25.49
CA PRO A 106 -22.27 -19.10 25.51
C PRO A 106 -21.34 -17.89 25.77
N VAL A 107 -21.49 -16.89 24.92
CA VAL A 107 -20.84 -15.59 25.07
C VAL A 107 -21.62 -14.77 26.11
N ARG A 108 -20.95 -14.34 27.19
CA ARG A 108 -21.51 -13.37 28.15
C ARG A 108 -21.33 -11.97 27.57
N TYR A 109 -22.44 -11.29 27.32
CA TYR A 109 -22.49 -9.86 27.06
C TYR A 109 -22.29 -9.08 28.35
N PHE A 110 -21.30 -8.20 28.38
CA PHE A 110 -21.22 -7.13 29.38
C PHE A 110 -21.84 -5.87 28.77
N GLN A 111 -22.86 -5.35 29.43
CA GLN A 111 -23.46 -4.06 29.10
C GLN A 111 -22.50 -2.92 29.49
N SER A 112 -22.16 -2.06 28.56
CA SER A 112 -21.43 -0.83 28.79
C SER A 112 -22.35 0.21 29.46
N LYS A 113 -21.93 0.71 30.60
CA LYS A 113 -22.46 1.97 31.16
C LYS A 113 -21.60 3.10 30.58
N ASP A 114 -22.27 4.10 30.04
CA ASP A 114 -21.68 5.36 29.62
C ASP A 114 -20.88 5.99 30.73
N LEU A 115 -19.60 6.28 30.44
CA LEU A 115 -18.70 7.04 31.30
C LEU A 115 -18.26 8.30 30.56
N SER A 116 -18.79 9.42 31.04
CA SER A 116 -18.40 10.78 30.75
C SER A 116 -16.89 11.00 30.94
N SER A 117 -16.30 11.70 29.95
CA SER A 117 -15.01 12.40 29.88
C SER A 117 -14.15 12.39 31.17
N THR A 118 -13.21 11.46 31.24
CA THR A 118 -12.04 11.56 32.11
C THR A 118 -10.81 11.87 31.25
N ASN A 119 -10.12 12.96 31.57
CA ASN A 119 -8.82 13.30 30.98
C ASN A 119 -7.82 12.19 31.30
N LEU A 120 -7.39 11.43 30.30
CA LEU A 120 -6.46 10.29 30.41
C LEU A 120 -5.03 10.69 30.84
N PHE A 121 -4.72 11.99 30.94
CA PHE A 121 -3.35 12.50 31.12
C PHE A 121 -3.21 13.50 32.30
N ASN A 122 -4.10 13.48 33.29
CA ASN A 122 -3.98 14.32 34.47
C ASN A 122 -2.96 13.71 35.45
N GLY A 123 -1.77 14.32 35.52
CA GLY A 123 -0.76 14.07 36.57
C GLY A 123 0.59 13.66 36.00
N GLU A 124 1.65 14.31 36.42
CA GLU A 124 3.05 13.95 36.12
C GLU A 124 3.44 12.66 36.91
N ASP A 125 3.00 11.51 36.41
CA ASP A 125 3.64 10.24 36.77
C ASP A 125 4.88 10.07 35.89
N ALA A 126 6.04 10.46 36.41
CA ALA A 126 7.33 10.40 35.73
C ALA A 126 7.73 8.97 35.24
N ALA A 127 6.99 7.95 35.65
CA ALA A 127 7.23 6.54 35.35
C ALA A 127 6.40 6.00 34.16
N LYS A 128 5.40 6.76 33.68
CA LYS A 128 4.45 6.29 32.66
C LYS A 128 4.74 6.90 31.29
N LEU A 129 4.96 6.05 30.28
CA LEU A 129 5.12 6.50 28.90
C LEU A 129 3.76 6.94 28.30
N PRO A 130 3.67 8.09 27.59
CA PRO A 130 2.48 8.40 26.81
C PRO A 130 2.17 7.31 25.77
N VAL A 131 3.18 6.86 25.02
CA VAL A 131 3.01 5.86 23.95
C VAL A 131 4.13 4.83 23.97
N LEU A 132 3.76 3.55 23.97
CA LEU A 132 4.66 2.43 23.69
C LEU A 132 4.33 1.86 22.32
N ILE A 133 5.34 1.75 21.45
CA ILE A 133 5.23 1.16 20.11
C ILE A 133 5.87 -0.22 20.14
N VAL A 134 5.16 -1.24 19.71
CA VAL A 134 5.66 -2.61 19.57
C VAL A 134 5.92 -2.88 18.09
N GLY A 135 7.20 -3.03 17.73
CA GLY A 135 7.67 -3.22 16.36
C GLY A 135 8.49 -2.03 15.83
N ALA A 136 9.76 -2.29 15.48
CA ALA A 136 10.70 -1.34 14.89
C ALA A 136 10.82 -1.50 13.36
N GLY A 137 9.71 -1.91 12.70
CA GLY A 137 9.58 -1.86 11.25
C GLY A 137 9.30 -0.44 10.74
N PRO A 138 9.24 -0.23 9.41
CA PRO A 138 9.00 1.10 8.83
C PRO A 138 7.82 1.85 9.44
N VAL A 139 6.71 1.16 9.70
CA VAL A 139 5.49 1.77 10.29
C VAL A 139 5.73 2.29 11.70
N GLY A 140 6.35 1.48 12.56
CA GLY A 140 6.67 1.87 13.93
C GLY A 140 7.69 2.99 14.00
N LEU A 141 8.71 2.98 13.13
CA LEU A 141 9.73 4.03 13.05
C LEU A 141 9.15 5.35 12.53
N VAL A 142 8.33 5.33 11.46
CA VAL A 142 7.63 6.52 10.95
C VAL A 142 6.71 7.10 12.01
N LEU A 143 5.92 6.26 12.71
CA LEU A 143 5.08 6.72 13.82
C LEU A 143 5.90 7.36 14.93
N SER A 144 7.06 6.79 15.27
CA SER A 144 7.97 7.34 16.30
C SER A 144 8.50 8.72 15.93
N ILE A 145 8.89 8.92 14.67
CA ILE A 145 9.35 10.21 14.15
C ILE A 145 8.21 11.24 14.24
N LEU A 146 7.04 10.91 13.68
CA LEU A 146 5.88 11.81 13.64
C LEU A 146 5.42 12.20 15.06
N LEU A 147 5.29 11.24 15.98
CA LEU A 147 4.93 11.53 17.36
C LEU A 147 5.94 12.43 18.04
N THR A 148 7.23 12.21 17.82
CA THR A 148 8.30 13.00 18.43
C THR A 148 8.32 14.43 17.89
N LYS A 149 8.15 14.60 16.57
CA LYS A 149 7.99 15.94 15.95
C LYS A 149 6.77 16.68 16.49
N LEU A 150 5.68 15.96 16.75
CA LEU A 150 4.47 16.50 17.38
C LEU A 150 4.57 16.64 18.93
N GLY A 151 5.76 16.45 19.51
CA GLY A 151 6.00 16.66 20.94
C GLY A 151 5.54 15.52 21.86
N VAL A 152 5.17 14.35 21.33
CA VAL A 152 4.73 13.19 22.13
C VAL A 152 5.90 12.27 22.43
N LYS A 153 6.11 11.99 23.72
CA LYS A 153 7.12 11.04 24.20
C LYS A 153 6.69 9.61 23.87
N CYS A 154 7.58 8.83 23.22
CA CYS A 154 7.35 7.42 22.94
C CYS A 154 8.64 6.60 23.09
N ALA A 155 8.47 5.27 23.20
CA ALA A 155 9.54 4.29 23.13
C ALA A 155 9.11 3.14 22.22
N VAL A 156 10.09 2.42 21.65
CA VAL A 156 9.87 1.30 20.75
C VAL A 156 10.49 0.04 21.34
N VAL A 157 9.79 -1.09 21.21
CA VAL A 157 10.32 -2.43 21.53
C VAL A 157 10.21 -3.31 20.29
N ASP A 158 11.22 -4.12 20.01
CA ASP A 158 11.20 -5.11 18.93
C ASP A 158 11.81 -6.44 19.39
N LYS A 159 11.17 -7.55 19.02
CA LYS A 159 11.65 -8.89 19.33
C LYS A 159 12.92 -9.28 18.60
N ALA A 160 13.18 -8.69 17.44
CA ALA A 160 14.41 -8.94 16.70
C ALA A 160 15.62 -8.36 17.45
N THR A 161 16.73 -9.08 17.44
CA THR A 161 17.99 -8.64 18.06
C THR A 161 18.76 -7.66 17.19
N SER A 162 18.42 -7.58 15.90
CA SER A 162 18.99 -6.65 14.92
C SER A 162 17.98 -6.36 13.81
N PHE A 163 18.15 -5.26 13.10
CA PHE A 163 17.34 -4.94 11.94
C PHE A 163 17.60 -5.92 10.80
N SER A 164 16.53 -6.26 10.07
CA SER A 164 16.63 -7.20 8.94
C SER A 164 17.43 -6.57 7.81
N LYS A 165 18.36 -7.35 7.25
CA LYS A 165 19.06 -7.03 6.02
C LYS A 165 18.48 -7.75 4.80
N HIS A 166 17.52 -8.66 5.00
CA HIS A 166 16.83 -9.34 3.91
C HIS A 166 15.89 -8.35 3.21
N PRO A 167 16.08 -8.08 1.92
CA PRO A 167 15.20 -7.18 1.19
C PRO A 167 13.77 -7.73 1.11
N GLN A 168 12.79 -6.85 1.28
CA GLN A 168 11.37 -7.18 1.25
C GLN A 168 10.64 -6.23 0.29
N ALA A 169 9.82 -5.29 0.81
CA ALA A 169 9.20 -4.27 0.00
C ALA A 169 10.25 -3.33 -0.62
N HIS A 170 9.95 -2.82 -1.81
CA HIS A 170 10.86 -1.93 -2.54
C HIS A 170 10.14 -0.83 -3.32
N PHE A 171 8.82 -0.88 -3.41
CA PHE A 171 8.04 0.14 -4.08
C PHE A 171 7.41 1.10 -3.07
N ILE A 172 7.68 2.40 -3.24
CA ILE A 172 7.12 3.48 -2.44
C ILE A 172 6.24 4.33 -3.35
N ASN A 173 4.94 4.44 -3.02
CA ASN A 173 4.01 5.21 -3.82
C ASN A 173 4.08 6.72 -3.54
N ASN A 174 3.43 7.54 -4.38
CA ASN A 174 3.44 8.99 -4.25
C ASN A 174 2.99 9.44 -2.85
N ARG A 175 1.92 8.85 -2.29
CA ARG A 175 1.40 9.29 -0.98
C ARG A 175 2.41 9.06 0.14
N SER A 176 3.12 7.94 0.14
CA SER A 176 4.18 7.68 1.11
C SER A 176 5.37 8.61 0.93
N MET A 177 5.73 8.93 -0.31
CA MET A 177 6.78 9.92 -0.60
C MET A 177 6.38 11.33 -0.13
N GLU A 178 5.10 11.71 -0.24
CA GLU A 178 4.60 12.97 0.33
C GLU A 178 4.76 13.02 1.85
N ILE A 179 4.42 11.91 2.53
CA ILE A 179 4.64 11.80 3.98
C ILE A 179 6.13 11.90 4.33
N PHE A 180 7.00 11.31 3.52
CA PHE A 180 8.46 11.39 3.73
C PHE A 180 9.03 12.80 3.52
N ARG A 181 8.38 13.68 2.74
CA ARG A 181 8.75 15.09 2.67
C ARG A 181 8.61 15.78 4.03
N GLU A 182 7.70 15.32 4.88
CA GLU A 182 7.53 15.85 6.25
C GLU A 182 8.62 15.35 7.22
N LEU A 183 9.49 14.43 6.81
CA LEU A 183 10.51 13.78 7.63
C LEU A 183 11.92 14.27 7.30
N ASP A 184 12.11 15.59 7.37
CA ASP A 184 13.41 16.28 7.31
C ASP A 184 14.29 15.87 6.12
N GLY A 185 13.73 15.99 4.91
CA GLY A 185 14.43 15.71 3.65
C GLY A 185 14.60 14.23 3.33
N LEU A 186 13.80 13.36 3.95
CA LEU A 186 13.85 11.91 3.68
C LEU A 186 13.43 11.58 2.24
N ALA A 187 12.40 12.24 1.71
CA ALA A 187 11.95 12.00 0.33
C ALA A 187 13.05 12.32 -0.67
N GLU A 188 13.70 13.46 -0.53
CA GLU A 188 14.81 13.91 -1.39
C GLU A 188 16.04 12.99 -1.26
N GLU A 189 16.29 12.42 -0.08
CA GLU A 189 17.38 11.46 0.13
C GLU A 189 17.08 10.12 -0.57
N ILE A 190 15.83 9.66 -0.53
CA ILE A 190 15.36 8.48 -1.27
C ILE A 190 15.47 8.71 -2.77
N GLU A 191 14.95 9.84 -3.30
CA GLU A 191 15.00 10.18 -4.73
C GLU A 191 16.42 10.23 -5.28
N ARG A 192 17.37 10.77 -4.52
CA ARG A 192 18.79 10.80 -4.90
C ARG A 192 19.50 9.46 -4.84
N SER A 193 19.00 8.56 -3.99
CA SER A 193 19.64 7.27 -3.71
C SER A 193 19.03 6.10 -4.46
N GLN A 194 17.87 6.30 -5.12
CA GLN A 194 17.22 5.27 -5.90
C GLN A 194 17.91 5.05 -7.25
N PRO A 195 17.76 3.88 -7.88
CA PRO A 195 18.22 3.65 -9.25
C PRO A 195 17.50 4.55 -10.26
N PRO A 196 18.11 4.82 -11.45
CA PRO A 196 17.42 5.50 -12.54
C PRO A 196 16.10 4.83 -12.89
N VAL A 197 15.04 5.62 -13.12
CA VAL A 197 13.68 5.12 -13.38
C VAL A 197 13.60 4.15 -14.54
N ASP A 198 14.43 4.32 -15.56
CA ASP A 198 14.45 3.45 -16.75
C ASP A 198 14.84 2.02 -16.44
N LEU A 199 15.53 1.75 -15.30
CA LEU A 199 15.89 0.42 -14.88
C LEU A 199 14.72 -0.32 -14.20
N TRP A 200 13.80 0.37 -13.50
CA TRP A 200 12.74 -0.29 -12.72
C TRP A 200 11.32 0.00 -13.20
N ARG A 201 11.12 0.90 -14.17
CA ARG A 201 9.79 1.22 -14.69
C ARG A 201 9.10 0.08 -15.43
N LYS A 202 9.87 -0.92 -15.91
CA LYS A 202 9.35 -2.04 -16.72
C LYS A 202 9.37 -3.35 -15.95
N PHE A 203 8.28 -4.10 -16.03
CA PHE A 203 8.26 -5.51 -15.71
C PHE A 203 8.62 -6.31 -16.96
N ILE A 204 9.59 -7.22 -16.84
CA ILE A 204 10.12 -8.00 -17.95
C ILE A 204 9.72 -9.46 -17.76
N TYR A 205 9.03 -10.01 -18.74
CA TYR A 205 8.63 -11.41 -18.79
C TYR A 205 9.54 -12.15 -19.77
N CYS A 206 10.19 -13.22 -19.33
CA CYS A 206 11.20 -13.91 -20.13
C CYS A 206 11.26 -15.42 -19.82
N THR A 207 11.96 -16.16 -20.70
CA THR A 207 12.23 -17.59 -20.50
C THR A 207 13.42 -17.84 -19.57
N SER A 208 14.43 -16.97 -19.62
CA SER A 208 15.53 -16.83 -18.67
C SER A 208 16.06 -15.41 -18.77
N LEU A 209 16.98 -15.00 -17.89
CA LEU A 209 17.58 -13.66 -18.01
C LEU A 209 18.45 -13.50 -19.25
N SER A 210 19.07 -14.57 -19.74
CA SER A 210 19.79 -14.62 -21.02
C SER A 210 18.94 -15.08 -22.21
N GLY A 211 17.73 -15.60 -21.96
CA GLY A 211 16.84 -16.18 -22.97
C GLY A 211 15.90 -15.18 -23.65
N SER A 212 14.81 -15.70 -24.23
CA SER A 212 13.85 -14.91 -25.00
C SER A 212 12.96 -14.03 -24.10
N THR A 213 12.70 -12.79 -24.54
CA THR A 213 11.70 -11.91 -23.93
C THR A 213 10.31 -12.29 -24.41
N LEU A 214 9.40 -12.61 -23.48
CA LEU A 214 8.00 -12.94 -23.73
C LEU A 214 7.13 -11.67 -23.83
N GLY A 215 7.58 -10.59 -23.21
CA GLY A 215 6.94 -9.28 -23.25
C GLY A 215 7.38 -8.38 -22.11
N THR A 216 6.97 -7.13 -22.19
CA THR A 216 7.26 -6.11 -21.15
C THR A 216 6.02 -5.29 -20.86
N VAL A 217 5.89 -4.84 -19.61
CA VAL A 217 4.84 -3.90 -19.17
C VAL A 217 5.51 -2.67 -18.58
N ASP A 218 5.27 -1.53 -19.19
CA ASP A 218 5.77 -0.24 -18.71
C ASP A 218 4.75 0.39 -17.76
N HIS A 219 5.15 0.68 -16.54
CA HIS A 219 4.30 1.24 -15.48
C HIS A 219 4.33 2.76 -15.40
N MET A 220 5.26 3.40 -16.11
CA MET A 220 5.35 4.85 -16.19
C MET A 220 4.74 5.31 -17.51
N GLN A 221 3.55 5.90 -17.45
CA GLN A 221 2.89 6.44 -18.63
C GLN A 221 3.38 7.86 -18.94
N PRO A 222 3.29 8.35 -20.18
CA PRO A 222 3.70 9.71 -20.53
C PRO A 222 3.08 10.77 -19.62
N GLN A 223 1.80 10.62 -19.27
CA GLN A 223 1.09 11.56 -18.38
C GLN A 223 1.64 11.58 -16.95
N ASP A 224 2.39 10.59 -16.51
CA ASP A 224 3.01 10.57 -15.17
C ASP A 224 4.15 11.59 -15.08
N PHE A 225 4.73 11.96 -16.24
CA PHE A 225 5.77 12.96 -16.35
C PHE A 225 5.22 14.36 -16.66
N GLU A 226 4.06 14.43 -17.35
CA GLU A 226 3.45 15.69 -17.78
C GLU A 226 2.52 16.29 -16.71
N LYS A 227 1.77 15.43 -16.02
CA LYS A 227 0.81 15.86 -14.98
C LYS A 227 1.46 15.79 -13.61
N VAL A 228 1.89 16.93 -13.12
CA VAL A 228 2.39 17.05 -11.73
C VAL A 228 1.19 17.08 -10.78
N VAL A 229 0.74 15.91 -10.34
CA VAL A 229 -0.37 15.76 -9.38
C VAL A 229 0.10 15.55 -7.94
N SER A 230 1.41 15.43 -7.75
CA SER A 230 2.10 15.28 -6.48
C SER A 230 3.45 15.99 -6.52
N PRO A 231 3.93 16.58 -5.42
CA PRO A 231 5.27 17.16 -5.35
C PRO A 231 6.39 16.11 -5.26
N ALA A 232 6.05 14.82 -5.15
CA ALA A 232 6.98 13.70 -5.07
C ALA A 232 6.59 12.58 -6.02
N SER A 233 7.58 11.97 -6.66
CA SER A 233 7.41 10.79 -7.51
C SER A 233 7.35 9.52 -6.67
N VAL A 234 6.88 8.43 -7.30
CA VAL A 234 7.07 7.08 -6.77
C VAL A 234 8.55 6.72 -6.75
N ALA A 235 8.95 5.80 -5.86
CA ALA A 235 10.35 5.39 -5.76
C ALA A 235 10.50 3.87 -5.69
N HIS A 236 11.63 3.39 -6.23
CA HIS A 236 12.12 2.03 -6.04
C HIS A 236 13.24 2.06 -5.00
N PHE A 237 12.92 1.67 -3.76
CA PHE A 237 13.85 1.76 -2.65
C PHE A 237 13.59 0.66 -1.62
N SER A 238 14.60 -0.19 -1.36
CA SER A 238 14.45 -1.35 -0.47
C SER A 238 14.07 -0.96 0.94
N GLN A 239 13.14 -1.71 1.52
CA GLN A 239 12.64 -1.49 2.89
C GLN A 239 13.76 -1.43 3.93
N TYR A 240 14.81 -2.26 3.84
CA TYR A 240 15.91 -2.23 4.82
C TYR A 240 16.76 -0.96 4.68
N LYS A 241 16.94 -0.44 3.44
CA LYS A 241 17.61 0.85 3.20
C LYS A 241 16.76 2.00 3.76
N LEU A 242 15.44 1.96 3.55
CA LEU A 242 14.50 2.89 4.17
C LEU A 242 14.58 2.84 5.70
N THR A 243 14.63 1.64 6.29
CA THR A 243 14.79 1.47 7.74
C THR A 243 16.04 2.19 8.26
N ASN A 244 17.17 2.07 7.57
CA ASN A 244 18.41 2.75 7.94
C ASN A 244 18.27 4.29 7.90
N LEU A 245 17.59 4.84 6.88
CA LEU A 245 17.33 6.27 6.80
C LEU A 245 16.40 6.75 7.92
N LEU A 246 15.36 5.98 8.24
CA LEU A 246 14.43 6.28 9.34
C LEU A 246 15.16 6.24 10.71
N LEU A 247 16.07 5.28 10.91
CA LEU A 247 16.88 5.22 12.14
C LEU A 247 17.77 6.45 12.28
N LYS A 248 18.40 6.90 11.19
CA LYS A 248 19.20 8.13 11.19
C LYS A 248 18.35 9.34 11.61
N ARG A 249 17.12 9.48 11.07
CA ARG A 249 16.20 10.56 11.51
C ARG A 249 15.81 10.44 12.98
N LEU A 250 15.63 9.22 13.48
CA LEU A 250 15.35 9.01 14.91
C LEU A 250 16.56 9.33 15.80
N GLU A 251 17.76 9.01 15.36
CA GLU A 251 19.00 9.39 16.03
C GLU A 251 19.14 10.92 16.12
N ASP A 252 18.87 11.63 15.01
CA ASP A 252 18.83 13.10 14.97
C ASP A 252 17.78 13.67 15.94
N LEU A 253 16.68 12.96 16.20
CA LEU A 253 15.64 13.28 17.19
C LEU A 253 16.00 12.82 18.62
N GLY A 254 17.20 12.30 18.85
CA GLY A 254 17.70 11.86 20.14
C GLY A 254 17.23 10.47 20.58
N PHE A 255 16.85 9.59 19.64
CA PHE A 255 16.60 8.18 19.95
C PHE A 255 17.91 7.41 20.04
N HIS A 256 17.93 6.42 20.92
CA HIS A 256 19.05 5.49 21.10
C HIS A 256 18.58 4.06 20.88
N VAL A 257 19.26 3.35 19.96
CA VAL A 257 19.05 1.91 19.76
C VAL A 257 19.85 1.16 20.81
N ARG A 258 19.18 0.28 21.58
CA ARG A 258 19.80 -0.55 22.59
C ARG A 258 19.56 -2.03 22.31
N GLY A 259 20.63 -2.81 22.24
CA GLY A 259 20.58 -4.26 22.19
C GLY A 259 20.44 -4.89 23.57
N SER A 260 19.99 -6.13 23.63
CA SER A 260 19.87 -6.89 24.88
C SER A 260 21.20 -7.06 25.65
N LYS A 261 22.35 -6.88 24.99
CA LYS A 261 23.70 -6.97 25.59
C LYS A 261 24.16 -5.68 26.26
N GLU A 262 23.60 -4.53 25.90
CA GLU A 262 24.03 -3.20 26.37
C GLU A 262 23.27 -2.72 27.63
N SER A 263 22.32 -3.53 28.11
CA SER A 263 21.51 -3.18 29.28
C SER A 263 22.20 -3.43 30.64
N ASP A 264 23.52 -3.68 30.67
CA ASP A 264 24.21 -4.12 31.89
C ASP A 264 24.57 -2.99 32.88
N GLY A 265 24.30 -1.71 32.55
CA GLY A 265 24.77 -0.57 33.37
C GLY A 265 23.71 0.38 33.93
N LEU A 266 22.40 0.17 33.69
CA LEU A 266 21.34 1.03 34.20
C LEU A 266 20.38 0.24 35.12
N GLU A 267 19.95 0.88 36.20
CA GLU A 267 18.90 0.35 37.08
C GLU A 267 17.74 -0.23 36.29
N ALA A 268 17.39 -1.46 36.60
CA ALA A 268 16.65 -2.41 35.75
C ALA A 268 15.20 -1.98 35.38
N ASP A 269 14.66 -0.89 35.89
CA ASP A 269 13.21 -0.77 36.00
C ASP A 269 12.53 0.40 35.25
N SER A 270 13.27 1.36 34.66
CA SER A 270 12.61 2.46 33.92
C SER A 270 12.96 2.47 32.42
N VAL A 271 11.96 2.20 31.55
CA VAL A 271 12.05 2.49 30.13
C VAL A 271 11.81 3.99 29.94
N VAL A 272 12.86 4.66 29.48
CA VAL A 272 12.81 6.10 29.20
C VAL A 272 12.34 6.34 27.76
N ALA A 273 11.66 7.43 27.53
CA ALA A 273 11.29 7.86 26.17
C ALA A 273 12.53 7.98 25.26
N ARG A 274 12.31 7.89 23.93
CA ARG A 274 13.34 7.94 22.89
C ARG A 274 14.33 6.78 22.90
N GLN A 275 13.85 5.59 23.25
CA GLN A 275 14.61 4.34 23.16
C GLN A 275 13.98 3.38 22.15
N ILE A 276 14.83 2.65 21.43
CA ILE A 276 14.48 1.50 20.62
C ILE A 276 15.16 0.29 21.24
N LEU A 277 14.35 -0.57 21.89
CA LEU A 277 14.83 -1.75 22.61
C LEU A 277 14.74 -2.98 21.70
N MET A 278 15.88 -3.40 21.16
CA MET A 278 15.99 -4.59 20.31
C MET A 278 16.12 -5.85 21.17
N GLY A 279 15.58 -6.99 20.68
CA GLY A 279 15.54 -8.25 21.43
C GLY A 279 14.52 -8.27 22.58
N HIS A 280 13.53 -7.39 22.52
CA HIS A 280 12.45 -7.27 23.51
C HIS A 280 11.11 -7.67 22.90
N GLU A 281 10.62 -8.86 23.23
CA GLU A 281 9.35 -9.39 22.73
C GLU A 281 8.19 -9.05 23.67
N CYS A 282 7.13 -8.46 23.17
CA CYS A 282 5.89 -8.27 23.92
C CYS A 282 5.18 -9.62 24.11
N VAL A 283 5.10 -10.08 25.36
CA VAL A 283 4.54 -11.39 25.72
C VAL A 283 3.28 -11.31 26.60
N GLY A 284 2.90 -10.11 27.01
CA GLY A 284 1.68 -9.87 27.79
C GLY A 284 1.22 -8.43 27.69
N ILE A 285 -0.08 -8.22 27.73
CA ILE A 285 -0.73 -6.92 27.76
C ILE A 285 -1.83 -6.99 28.82
N ASP A 286 -1.73 -6.12 29.81
CA ASP A 286 -2.73 -5.97 30.85
C ASP A 286 -3.25 -4.53 30.85
N ALA A 287 -4.55 -4.39 30.60
CA ALA A 287 -5.21 -3.10 30.46
C ALA A 287 -6.11 -2.85 31.66
N ASN A 288 -5.83 -1.78 32.37
CA ASN A 288 -6.70 -1.27 33.41
C ASN A 288 -7.36 0.05 33.00
N LYS A 289 -8.18 0.67 33.87
CA LYS A 289 -8.90 1.91 33.52
C LYS A 289 -7.98 3.07 33.15
N ASP A 290 -6.76 3.12 33.71
CA ASP A 290 -5.91 4.30 33.62
C ASP A 290 -4.63 4.07 32.80
N SER A 291 -4.22 2.83 32.60
CA SER A 291 -2.96 2.49 31.93
C SER A 291 -2.98 1.12 31.25
N ILE A 292 -2.01 0.92 30.38
CA ILE A 292 -1.63 -0.36 29.80
C ILE A 292 -0.30 -0.78 30.42
N THR A 293 -0.21 -2.02 30.89
CA THR A 293 1.05 -2.65 31.28
C THR A 293 1.44 -3.67 30.23
N ALA A 294 2.49 -3.39 29.48
CA ALA A 294 3.08 -4.32 28.53
C ALA A 294 4.19 -5.13 29.22
N THR A 295 4.06 -6.45 29.26
CA THR A 295 5.12 -7.36 29.72
C THR A 295 6.01 -7.71 28.52
N VAL A 296 7.28 -7.32 28.55
CA VAL A 296 8.27 -7.66 27.53
C VAL A 296 9.28 -8.67 28.05
N SER A 297 9.62 -9.67 27.21
CA SER A 297 10.64 -10.68 27.48
C SER A 297 11.91 -10.36 26.71
N PHE A 298 13.07 -10.50 27.34
CA PHE A 298 14.37 -10.27 26.72
C PHE A 298 15.44 -11.19 27.30
N LEU A 299 16.55 -11.38 26.60
CA LEU A 299 17.69 -12.18 27.04
C LEU A 299 18.73 -11.29 27.74
N LYS A 300 19.08 -11.62 28.99
CA LYS A 300 20.19 -11.01 29.75
C LYS A 300 21.10 -12.10 30.30
N GLY A 301 22.37 -12.09 29.90
CA GLY A 301 23.32 -13.12 30.34
C GLY A 301 22.89 -14.56 30.02
N GLY A 302 22.20 -14.79 28.90
CA GLY A 302 21.68 -16.10 28.49
C GLY A 302 20.40 -16.56 29.22
N LYS A 303 19.84 -15.72 30.12
CA LYS A 303 18.59 -16.00 30.83
C LYS A 303 17.45 -15.15 30.31
N HIS A 304 16.26 -15.75 30.19
CA HIS A 304 15.06 -15.00 29.88
C HIS A 304 14.60 -14.17 31.10
N MET A 305 14.56 -12.87 30.91
CA MET A 305 14.05 -11.90 31.87
C MET A 305 12.76 -11.31 31.38
N LYS A 306 11.93 -10.80 32.30
CA LYS A 306 10.73 -10.06 31.98
C LYS A 306 10.76 -8.67 32.60
N ARG A 307 10.19 -7.71 31.88
CA ARG A 307 10.03 -6.33 32.36
C ARG A 307 8.62 -5.86 32.07
N ASN A 308 8.05 -5.10 32.95
CA ASN A 308 6.76 -4.44 32.77
C ASN A 308 6.98 -2.98 32.38
N ILE A 309 6.34 -2.54 31.29
CA ILE A 309 6.39 -1.16 30.80
C ILE A 309 4.98 -0.60 30.91
N GLN A 310 4.82 0.47 31.66
CA GLN A 310 3.54 1.17 31.78
C GLN A 310 3.43 2.26 30.72
N CYS A 311 2.29 2.32 30.04
CA CYS A 311 2.00 3.34 29.02
C CYS A 311 0.52 3.73 29.04
N SER A 312 0.22 4.90 28.49
CA SER A 312 -1.18 5.33 28.32
C SER A 312 -1.80 4.71 27.07
N LEU A 313 -1.01 4.61 26.00
CA LEU A 313 -1.39 4.01 24.73
C LEU A 313 -0.32 3.00 24.28
N LEU A 314 -0.76 1.89 23.69
CA LEU A 314 0.10 0.88 23.09
C LEU A 314 -0.26 0.75 21.61
N VAL A 315 0.75 0.88 20.74
CA VAL A 315 0.56 0.68 19.29
C VAL A 315 1.32 -0.55 18.83
N GLY A 316 0.60 -1.55 18.33
CA GLY A 316 1.15 -2.76 17.70
C GLY A 316 1.43 -2.51 16.23
N ALA A 317 2.71 -2.29 15.88
CA ALA A 317 3.25 -2.21 14.54
C ALA A 317 4.23 -3.37 14.27
N ASP A 318 3.96 -4.53 14.88
CA ASP A 318 4.83 -5.71 15.00
C ASP A 318 4.63 -6.73 13.88
N GLY A 319 4.10 -6.28 12.75
CA GLY A 319 4.08 -6.99 11.48
C GLY A 319 3.06 -8.12 11.40
N ALA A 320 3.14 -8.91 10.33
CA ALA A 320 2.17 -9.95 9.98
C ALA A 320 1.96 -10.99 11.10
N GLY A 321 3.01 -11.33 11.84
CA GLY A 321 2.98 -12.26 12.97
C GLY A 321 2.57 -11.65 14.31
N SER A 322 2.01 -10.44 14.33
CA SER A 322 1.77 -9.59 15.49
C SER A 322 1.44 -10.34 16.78
N ALA A 323 2.28 -10.10 17.80
CA ALA A 323 2.06 -10.56 19.16
C ALA A 323 0.95 -9.75 19.83
N VAL A 324 0.93 -8.43 19.60
CA VAL A 324 -0.09 -7.51 20.13
C VAL A 324 -1.49 -7.98 19.71
N ARG A 325 -1.69 -8.25 18.41
CA ARG A 325 -2.97 -8.74 17.88
C ARG A 325 -3.38 -10.07 18.53
N LYS A 326 -2.43 -11.01 18.69
CA LYS A 326 -2.70 -12.31 19.32
C LYS A 326 -3.05 -12.17 20.79
N LEU A 327 -2.32 -11.34 21.53
CA LEU A 327 -2.54 -11.09 22.96
C LEU A 327 -3.87 -10.38 23.24
N THR A 328 -4.38 -9.65 22.26
CA THR A 328 -5.69 -8.97 22.34
C THR A 328 -6.82 -9.74 21.66
N GLU A 329 -6.56 -10.98 21.21
CA GLU A 329 -7.53 -11.87 20.59
C GLU A 329 -8.28 -11.26 19.38
N ILE A 330 -7.61 -10.35 18.67
CA ILE A 330 -8.16 -9.75 17.44
C ILE A 330 -7.92 -10.69 16.27
N GLU A 331 -9.00 -11.13 15.62
CA GLU A 331 -8.91 -12.04 14.49
C GLU A 331 -8.68 -11.31 13.17
N MET A 332 -7.99 -11.99 12.25
CA MET A 332 -7.86 -11.57 10.85
C MET A 332 -8.96 -12.19 10.01
N ARG A 333 -9.55 -11.39 9.13
CA ARG A 333 -10.62 -11.79 8.19
C ARG A 333 -10.15 -11.62 6.75
N GLY A 334 -10.36 -12.63 5.91
CA GLY A 334 -9.98 -12.59 4.50
C GLY A 334 -9.47 -13.94 3.97
N GLU A 335 -8.73 -13.89 2.87
CA GLU A 335 -8.19 -15.06 2.18
C GLU A 335 -6.80 -15.41 2.75
N ARG A 336 -6.67 -16.65 3.24
CA ARG A 336 -5.41 -17.19 3.78
C ARG A 336 -4.72 -18.11 2.78
N ASP A 337 -3.40 -18.18 2.89
CA ASP A 337 -2.57 -19.13 2.13
C ASP A 337 -2.80 -19.06 0.60
N LEU A 338 -2.88 -17.84 0.07
CA LEU A 338 -3.07 -17.61 -1.37
C LEU A 338 -1.92 -18.23 -2.19
N GLN A 339 -0.68 -18.02 -1.73
CA GLN A 339 0.54 -18.55 -2.35
C GLN A 339 1.59 -18.74 -1.28
N LYS A 340 2.36 -19.82 -1.37
CA LYS A 340 3.56 -20.07 -0.55
C LYS A 340 4.79 -19.98 -1.42
N LEU A 341 5.77 -19.21 -0.97
CA LEU A 341 6.98 -18.89 -1.71
C LEU A 341 8.21 -19.12 -0.83
N VAL A 342 9.31 -19.50 -1.46
CA VAL A 342 10.64 -19.38 -0.87
C VAL A 342 11.26 -18.11 -1.44
N SER A 343 11.72 -17.23 -0.55
CA SER A 343 12.44 -16.00 -0.86
C SER A 343 13.92 -16.23 -0.66
N VAL A 344 14.67 -16.21 -1.74
CA VAL A 344 16.13 -16.43 -1.76
C VAL A 344 16.81 -15.09 -1.98
N HIS A 345 17.51 -14.61 -0.95
CA HIS A 345 18.36 -13.42 -1.03
C HIS A 345 19.77 -13.85 -1.42
N PHE A 346 20.29 -13.29 -2.49
CA PHE A 346 21.61 -13.63 -2.99
C PHE A 346 22.34 -12.41 -3.57
N MET A 347 23.66 -12.55 -3.68
CA MET A 347 24.56 -11.55 -4.23
C MET A 347 25.25 -12.11 -5.48
N SER A 348 25.35 -11.31 -6.53
CA SER A 348 26.17 -11.55 -7.73
C SER A 348 26.38 -10.23 -8.48
N ARG A 349 27.57 -9.73 -8.48
CA ARG A 349 27.95 -8.53 -9.25
C ARG A 349 27.97 -8.83 -10.74
N GLU A 350 28.44 -10.02 -11.11
CA GLU A 350 28.43 -10.50 -12.49
C GLU A 350 27.03 -10.42 -13.10
N LEU A 351 25.99 -10.85 -12.36
CA LEU A 351 24.61 -10.72 -12.80
C LEU A 351 24.17 -9.26 -12.87
N GLY A 352 24.56 -8.42 -11.92
CA GLY A 352 24.24 -6.99 -11.92
C GLY A 352 24.80 -6.29 -13.16
N GLU A 353 26.07 -6.50 -13.47
CA GLU A 353 26.76 -5.97 -14.66
C GLU A 353 26.15 -6.51 -15.96
N TYR A 354 25.82 -7.80 -15.98
CA TYR A 354 25.15 -8.43 -17.12
C TYR A 354 23.79 -7.75 -17.41
N LEU A 355 22.97 -7.54 -16.38
CA LEU A 355 21.65 -6.92 -16.55
C LEU A 355 21.78 -5.46 -16.99
N ILE A 356 22.67 -4.68 -16.41
CA ILE A 356 22.90 -3.28 -16.83
C ILE A 356 23.27 -3.20 -18.30
N SER A 357 24.13 -4.11 -18.77
CA SER A 357 24.70 -4.06 -20.11
C SER A 357 23.81 -4.68 -21.18
N ASN A 358 23.14 -5.81 -20.87
CA ASN A 358 22.47 -6.64 -21.89
C ASN A 358 20.94 -6.64 -21.75
N ARG A 359 20.42 -6.47 -20.54
CA ARG A 359 18.96 -6.51 -20.30
C ARG A 359 18.59 -5.58 -19.15
N PRO A 360 18.65 -4.25 -19.36
CA PRO A 360 18.33 -3.29 -18.31
C PRO A 360 16.95 -3.53 -17.72
N GLY A 361 16.92 -3.82 -16.41
CA GLY A 361 15.68 -4.13 -15.70
C GLY A 361 15.95 -4.51 -14.25
N MET A 362 14.93 -4.37 -13.39
CA MET A 362 15.02 -4.70 -11.96
C MET A 362 13.92 -5.65 -11.49
N LEU A 363 12.91 -5.94 -12.31
CA LEU A 363 11.87 -6.91 -12.00
C LEU A 363 11.61 -7.83 -13.20
N PHE A 364 11.86 -9.14 -12.97
CA PHE A 364 11.76 -10.16 -13.98
C PHE A 364 10.81 -11.27 -13.54
N PHE A 365 9.90 -11.64 -14.44
CA PHE A 365 9.04 -12.82 -14.33
C PHE A 365 9.58 -13.88 -15.28
N ILE A 366 10.14 -14.95 -14.71
CA ILE A 366 10.89 -15.95 -15.46
C ILE A 366 10.09 -17.24 -15.53
N PHE A 367 9.92 -17.78 -16.74
CA PHE A 367 9.14 -18.98 -17.03
C PHE A 367 9.92 -19.91 -17.95
N ASN A 368 10.48 -20.98 -17.41
CA ASN A 368 11.15 -22.01 -18.22
C ASN A 368 10.81 -23.42 -17.76
N THR A 369 11.37 -24.43 -18.46
CA THR A 369 11.14 -25.84 -18.17
C THR A 369 11.66 -26.28 -16.81
N ASP A 370 12.68 -25.61 -16.27
CA ASP A 370 13.37 -25.97 -15.06
C ASP A 370 12.76 -25.29 -13.83
N GLY A 371 12.20 -24.08 -14.02
CA GLY A 371 11.64 -23.34 -12.93
C GLY A 371 10.76 -22.15 -13.33
N ILE A 372 10.04 -21.64 -12.34
CA ILE A 372 9.30 -20.40 -12.41
C ILE A 372 9.72 -19.54 -11.24
N GLY A 373 10.06 -18.30 -11.51
CA GLY A 373 10.47 -17.37 -10.45
C GLY A 373 10.19 -15.91 -10.77
N VAL A 374 10.14 -15.11 -9.71
CA VAL A 374 10.13 -13.65 -9.80
C VAL A 374 11.43 -13.15 -9.22
N LEU A 375 12.26 -12.53 -10.05
CA LEU A 375 13.53 -11.94 -9.63
C LEU A 375 13.35 -10.43 -9.46
N VAL A 376 13.72 -9.92 -8.31
CA VAL A 376 13.79 -8.49 -7.99
C VAL A 376 15.23 -8.11 -7.75
N ALA A 377 15.76 -7.15 -8.51
CA ALA A 377 17.02 -6.50 -8.19
C ALA A 377 16.76 -5.39 -7.17
N HIS A 378 17.46 -5.42 -6.06
CA HIS A 378 17.42 -4.38 -5.03
C HIS A 378 18.57 -3.39 -5.16
N ASP A 379 19.68 -3.85 -5.75
CA ASP A 379 20.83 -3.02 -6.10
C ASP A 379 21.62 -3.70 -7.23
N LEU A 380 21.53 -3.19 -8.44
CA LEU A 380 22.24 -3.75 -9.60
C LEU A 380 23.76 -3.54 -9.50
N LEU A 381 24.21 -2.40 -8.94
CA LEU A 381 25.64 -2.08 -8.83
C LEU A 381 26.33 -2.94 -7.78
N GLN A 382 25.64 -3.26 -6.69
CA GLN A 382 26.14 -4.17 -5.66
C GLN A 382 25.84 -5.64 -5.98
N GLY A 383 25.01 -5.91 -6.98
CA GLY A 383 24.57 -7.25 -7.33
C GLY A 383 23.64 -7.86 -6.29
N GLU A 384 22.71 -7.09 -5.71
CA GLU A 384 21.79 -7.57 -4.68
C GLU A 384 20.43 -7.94 -5.26
N PHE A 385 20.04 -9.20 -5.06
CA PHE A 385 18.83 -9.77 -5.65
C PHE A 385 18.00 -10.58 -4.64
N VAL A 386 16.70 -10.62 -4.90
CA VAL A 386 15.78 -11.57 -4.28
C VAL A 386 15.05 -12.35 -5.37
N LEU A 387 15.12 -13.67 -5.28
CA LEU A 387 14.38 -14.60 -6.13
C LEU A 387 13.24 -15.22 -5.32
N GLN A 388 12.01 -15.10 -5.80
CA GLN A 388 10.83 -15.71 -5.20
C GLN A 388 10.38 -16.91 -6.04
N ILE A 389 10.30 -18.10 -5.40
CA ILE A 389 9.99 -19.37 -6.03
C ILE A 389 8.75 -19.96 -5.35
N PRO A 390 7.69 -20.34 -6.09
CA PRO A 390 6.55 -21.05 -5.50
C PRO A 390 6.96 -22.42 -4.96
N TYR A 391 6.45 -22.80 -3.76
CA TYR A 391 6.62 -24.14 -3.21
C TYR A 391 5.35 -24.65 -2.55
N TYR A 392 5.23 -25.95 -2.34
CA TYR A 392 3.98 -26.63 -2.02
C TYR A 392 4.13 -27.59 -0.83
N PRO A 393 4.11 -27.08 0.42
CA PRO A 393 4.15 -27.94 1.61
C PRO A 393 2.82 -28.69 1.83
N PRO A 394 2.81 -29.90 2.43
CA PRO A 394 3.94 -30.57 3.06
C PRO A 394 4.81 -31.40 2.11
N GLN A 395 4.47 -31.54 0.84
CA GLN A 395 5.22 -32.36 -0.13
C GLN A 395 6.60 -31.76 -0.43
N GLN A 396 6.70 -30.45 -0.39
CA GLN A 396 7.97 -29.72 -0.43
C GLN A 396 8.16 -29.04 0.92
N SER A 397 9.38 -29.06 1.43
CA SER A 397 9.77 -28.41 2.69
C SER A 397 10.82 -27.36 2.44
N LEU A 398 11.04 -26.46 3.40
CA LEU A 398 12.10 -25.47 3.30
C LEU A 398 13.50 -26.13 3.18
N SER A 399 13.68 -27.31 3.75
CA SER A 399 14.93 -28.08 3.66
C SER A 399 15.23 -28.60 2.24
N ASP A 400 14.25 -28.61 1.34
CA ASP A 400 14.49 -28.95 -0.08
C ASP A 400 15.18 -27.79 -0.84
N PHE A 401 15.21 -26.58 -0.24
CA PHE A 401 15.84 -25.38 -0.79
C PHE A 401 17.17 -25.10 -0.04
N SER A 402 18.12 -26.04 -0.15
CA SER A 402 19.47 -25.79 0.34
C SER A 402 20.14 -24.69 -0.48
N PRO A 403 21.23 -24.06 0.02
CA PRO A 403 21.99 -23.07 -0.76
C PRO A 403 22.43 -23.59 -2.13
N GLU A 404 22.84 -24.87 -2.22
CA GLU A 404 23.26 -25.52 -3.47
C GLU A 404 22.09 -25.70 -4.43
N MET A 405 20.93 -26.13 -3.95
CA MET A 405 19.72 -26.24 -4.74
C MET A 405 19.28 -24.84 -5.24
N CYS A 406 19.34 -23.83 -4.38
CA CYS A 406 19.02 -22.46 -4.77
C CYS A 406 19.99 -21.94 -5.83
N LYS A 407 21.31 -22.23 -5.73
CA LYS A 407 22.28 -21.89 -6.77
C LYS A 407 21.94 -22.51 -8.11
N MET A 408 21.62 -23.81 -8.16
CA MET A 408 21.17 -24.48 -9.38
C MET A 408 19.92 -23.83 -9.99
N LEU A 409 18.92 -23.52 -9.16
CA LEU A 409 17.70 -22.85 -9.61
C LEU A 409 17.99 -21.45 -10.16
N ILE A 410 18.89 -20.68 -9.51
CA ILE A 410 19.32 -19.36 -9.99
C ILE A 410 20.00 -19.52 -11.35
N PHE A 411 20.96 -20.44 -11.53
CA PHE A 411 21.63 -20.66 -12.81
C PHE A 411 20.65 -21.02 -13.93
N ASN A 412 19.68 -21.90 -13.65
CA ASN A 412 18.64 -22.28 -14.61
C ASN A 412 17.76 -21.10 -15.01
N LEU A 413 17.41 -20.21 -14.05
CA LEU A 413 16.58 -19.04 -14.32
C LEU A 413 17.38 -17.87 -14.93
N VAL A 414 18.68 -17.77 -14.66
CA VAL A 414 19.61 -16.83 -15.33
C VAL A 414 19.90 -17.31 -16.74
N GLY A 415 20.09 -18.63 -16.94
CA GLY A 415 20.40 -19.29 -18.20
C GLY A 415 21.91 -19.55 -18.41
N HIS A 416 22.74 -19.25 -17.41
CA HIS A 416 24.16 -19.61 -17.33
C HIS A 416 24.63 -19.61 -15.87
N GLU A 417 25.79 -20.22 -15.61
CA GLU A 417 26.44 -20.21 -14.31
C GLU A 417 27.04 -18.83 -14.01
N LEU A 418 26.97 -18.42 -12.74
CA LEU A 418 27.57 -17.19 -12.21
C LEU A 418 28.74 -17.55 -11.29
N SER A 419 29.90 -16.96 -11.54
CA SER A 419 31.14 -17.30 -10.82
C SER A 419 31.19 -16.74 -9.40
N ASP A 420 30.44 -15.65 -9.13
CA ASP A 420 30.44 -14.90 -7.87
C ASP A 420 29.16 -15.06 -7.05
N LEU A 421 28.33 -16.08 -7.37
CA LEU A 421 27.03 -16.27 -6.72
C LEU A 421 27.18 -16.66 -5.24
N ASP A 422 26.67 -15.82 -4.35
CA ASP A 422 26.57 -16.05 -2.91
C ASP A 422 25.11 -16.00 -2.43
N VAL A 423 24.62 -17.10 -1.84
CA VAL A 423 23.27 -17.20 -1.28
C VAL A 423 23.32 -16.74 0.18
N ALA A 424 22.87 -15.52 0.43
CA ALA A 424 22.93 -14.86 1.74
C ALA A 424 21.86 -15.34 2.73
N ASP A 425 20.63 -15.60 2.26
CA ASP A 425 19.52 -15.96 3.16
C ASP A 425 18.36 -16.63 2.38
N ILE A 426 17.70 -17.60 3.02
CA ILE A 426 16.57 -18.34 2.44
C ILE A 426 15.42 -18.34 3.46
N LYS A 427 14.28 -17.74 3.10
CA LYS A 427 13.12 -17.62 3.98
C LYS A 427 11.82 -18.09 3.34
N PRO A 428 10.97 -18.81 4.09
CA PRO A 428 9.61 -19.06 3.62
C PRO A 428 8.79 -17.78 3.74
N TRP A 429 7.93 -17.56 2.78
CA TRP A 429 6.96 -16.49 2.79
C TRP A 429 5.59 -16.99 2.37
N VAL A 430 4.55 -16.57 3.09
CA VAL A 430 3.17 -16.97 2.82
C VAL A 430 2.36 -15.71 2.52
N MET A 431 1.73 -15.71 1.36
CA MET A 431 0.89 -14.63 0.90
C MET A 431 -0.51 -14.77 1.50
N HIS A 432 -0.99 -13.69 2.13
CA HIS A 432 -2.34 -13.57 2.67
C HIS A 432 -2.99 -12.29 2.17
N ALA A 433 -4.32 -12.26 2.17
CA ALA A 433 -5.14 -11.09 1.93
C ALA A 433 -6.16 -10.98 3.07
N GLU A 434 -5.77 -10.32 4.15
CA GLU A 434 -6.56 -10.29 5.38
C GLU A 434 -6.52 -8.92 6.04
N VAL A 435 -7.63 -8.53 6.66
CA VAL A 435 -7.76 -7.33 7.49
C VAL A 435 -8.26 -7.73 8.86
N ALA A 436 -7.73 -7.12 9.92
CA ALA A 436 -8.19 -7.33 11.28
C ALA A 436 -9.68 -6.92 11.42
N GLU A 437 -10.44 -7.70 12.17
CA GLU A 437 -11.87 -7.41 12.39
C GLU A 437 -12.10 -6.05 13.09
N LYS A 438 -11.12 -5.61 13.87
CA LYS A 438 -11.04 -4.29 14.50
C LYS A 438 -9.57 -3.86 14.61
N PHE A 439 -9.31 -2.56 14.59
CA PHE A 439 -7.97 -2.00 14.71
C PHE A 439 -7.64 -1.56 16.13
N MET A 440 -8.64 -1.56 16.99
CA MET A 440 -8.47 -1.11 18.38
C MET A 440 -9.21 -1.99 19.37
N CYS A 441 -8.71 -2.01 20.60
CA CYS A 441 -9.35 -2.66 21.74
C CYS A 441 -8.95 -1.95 23.07
N CYS A 442 -9.37 -2.51 24.20
CA CYS A 442 -9.04 -2.00 25.54
C CYS A 442 -9.39 -0.51 25.69
N GLU A 443 -10.64 -0.16 25.39
CA GLU A 443 -11.14 1.24 25.43
C GLU A 443 -10.35 2.18 24.50
N ASN A 444 -9.98 1.69 23.32
CA ASN A 444 -9.19 2.37 22.27
C ASN A 444 -7.74 2.70 22.67
N ARG A 445 -7.19 2.01 23.66
CA ARG A 445 -5.81 2.26 24.13
C ARG A 445 -4.78 1.28 23.57
N VAL A 446 -5.21 0.15 23.03
CA VAL A 446 -4.36 -0.75 22.24
C VAL A 446 -4.78 -0.66 20.79
N ILE A 447 -3.85 -0.28 19.92
CA ILE A 447 -4.09 0.09 18.52
C ILE A 447 -3.19 -0.75 17.63
N LEU A 448 -3.71 -1.27 16.51
CA LEU A 448 -2.94 -2.00 15.49
C LEU A 448 -2.69 -1.11 14.28
N ALA A 449 -1.48 -1.17 13.70
CA ALA A 449 -1.10 -0.45 12.48
C ALA A 449 -0.24 -1.31 11.56
N GLY A 450 -0.31 -1.06 10.26
CA GLY A 450 0.42 -1.78 9.22
C GLY A 450 0.06 -3.27 9.18
N ASP A 451 1.05 -4.13 8.93
CA ASP A 451 0.83 -5.58 8.79
C ASP A 451 0.28 -6.26 10.05
N ALA A 452 0.32 -5.60 11.21
CA ALA A 452 -0.40 -6.05 12.40
C ALA A 452 -1.92 -5.97 12.23
N ALA A 453 -2.42 -4.98 11.47
CA ALA A 453 -3.82 -4.74 11.19
C ALA A 453 -4.29 -5.30 9.84
N HIS A 454 -3.43 -5.38 8.83
CA HIS A 454 -3.79 -5.82 7.48
C HIS A 454 -2.60 -6.43 6.74
N ARG A 455 -2.87 -7.44 5.92
CA ARG A 455 -1.88 -8.15 5.11
C ARG A 455 -2.35 -8.23 3.68
N PHE A 456 -1.52 -7.80 2.74
CA PHE A 456 -1.85 -7.78 1.32
C PHE A 456 -0.93 -8.69 0.50
N PRO A 457 -1.41 -9.27 -0.62
CA PRO A 457 -0.52 -9.72 -1.67
C PRO A 457 0.43 -8.59 -2.10
N PRO A 458 1.66 -8.91 -2.57
CA PRO A 458 2.64 -7.89 -2.97
C PRO A 458 2.24 -7.16 -4.26
N ALA A 459 1.21 -7.66 -4.94
CA ALA A 459 0.69 -7.13 -6.18
C ALA A 459 0.17 -5.69 -6.02
N GLY A 460 0.92 -4.71 -6.52
CA GLY A 460 0.63 -3.28 -6.42
C GLY A 460 1.35 -2.54 -5.28
N GLY A 461 2.19 -3.23 -4.48
CA GLY A 461 3.02 -2.58 -3.47
C GLY A 461 2.26 -1.92 -2.30
N PHE A 462 1.05 -2.37 -1.98
CA PHE A 462 0.18 -1.71 -1.00
C PHE A 462 0.64 -1.83 0.45
N GLY A 463 1.30 -2.92 0.87
CA GLY A 463 1.52 -3.27 2.28
C GLY A 463 2.23 -2.17 3.08
N MET A 464 3.49 -1.90 2.76
CA MET A 464 4.30 -0.89 3.44
C MET A 464 3.67 0.51 3.32
N ASN A 465 3.18 0.86 2.13
CA ASN A 465 2.59 2.17 1.85
C ASN A 465 1.32 2.44 2.67
N THR A 466 0.41 1.46 2.78
CA THR A 466 -0.80 1.59 3.62
C THR A 466 -0.42 1.73 5.09
N GLY A 467 0.59 0.99 5.57
CA GLY A 467 1.06 1.09 6.94
C GLY A 467 1.72 2.43 7.28
N ILE A 468 2.46 3.04 6.35
CA ILE A 468 3.01 4.41 6.51
C ILE A 468 1.88 5.42 6.64
N GLN A 469 0.83 5.28 5.82
CA GLN A 469 -0.35 6.14 5.90
C GLN A 469 -1.15 5.92 7.19
N ASP A 470 -1.17 4.70 7.74
CA ASP A 470 -1.75 4.44 9.07
C ASP A 470 -1.02 5.23 10.15
N ALA A 471 0.31 5.20 10.13
CA ALA A 471 1.15 5.96 11.06
C ALA A 471 0.89 7.47 10.97
N HIS A 472 0.76 8.00 9.75
CA HIS A 472 0.50 9.41 9.49
C HIS A 472 -0.88 9.85 10.00
N ASN A 473 -1.92 9.05 9.73
CA ASN A 473 -3.28 9.31 10.22
C ASN A 473 -3.37 9.22 11.75
N LEU A 474 -2.65 8.27 12.36
CA LEU A 474 -2.71 8.02 13.80
C LEU A 474 -1.92 9.04 14.62
N ALA A 475 -0.76 9.50 14.13
CA ALA A 475 0.17 10.33 14.88
C ALA A 475 -0.46 11.62 15.41
N TRP A 476 -1.13 12.39 14.56
CA TRP A 476 -1.75 13.64 14.98
C TRP A 476 -2.93 13.45 15.94
N LYS A 477 -3.69 12.35 15.79
CA LYS A 477 -4.81 12.01 16.68
C LYS A 477 -4.31 11.67 18.09
N ILE A 478 -3.24 10.90 18.18
CA ILE A 478 -2.56 10.63 19.45
C ILE A 478 -2.03 11.95 20.04
N ALA A 479 -1.37 12.77 19.24
CA ALA A 479 -0.82 14.03 19.71
C ALA A 479 -1.91 15.00 20.18
N ALA A 480 -3.01 15.13 19.44
CA ALA A 480 -4.16 15.95 19.84
C ALA A 480 -4.76 15.50 21.18
N LEU A 481 -4.87 14.17 21.38
CA LEU A 481 -5.36 13.61 22.64
C LEU A 481 -4.39 13.88 23.81
N VAL A 482 -3.08 13.63 23.63
CA VAL A 482 -2.07 13.81 24.68
C VAL A 482 -1.95 15.29 25.09
N GLN A 483 -2.10 16.20 24.12
CA GLN A 483 -2.06 17.66 24.35
C GLN A 483 -3.39 18.23 24.85
N GLY A 484 -4.46 17.44 24.94
CA GLY A 484 -5.77 17.85 25.49
C GLY A 484 -6.63 18.66 24.50
N SER A 485 -6.21 18.81 23.25
CA SER A 485 -7.01 19.48 22.22
C SER A 485 -8.16 18.59 21.70
N ALA A 486 -8.08 17.27 21.86
CA ALA A 486 -9.12 16.32 21.48
C ALA A 486 -9.50 15.37 22.63
N ASN A 487 -10.70 14.78 22.55
CA ASN A 487 -11.14 13.71 23.46
C ASN A 487 -10.68 12.34 22.96
N SER A 488 -10.77 11.30 23.80
CA SER A 488 -10.40 9.91 23.46
C SER A 488 -11.21 9.32 22.30
N SER A 489 -12.40 9.87 22.03
CA SER A 489 -13.24 9.52 20.87
C SER A 489 -12.56 9.75 19.53
N ILE A 490 -11.58 10.67 19.42
CA ILE A 490 -10.81 10.92 18.21
C ILE A 490 -10.07 9.66 17.74
N LEU A 491 -9.60 8.81 18.66
CA LEU A 491 -8.91 7.58 18.30
C LEU A 491 -9.83 6.60 17.56
N LYS A 492 -11.14 6.59 17.86
CA LYS A 492 -12.10 5.75 17.11
C LYS A 492 -12.12 6.09 15.62
N THR A 493 -11.87 7.35 15.28
CA THR A 493 -11.84 7.79 13.88
C THR A 493 -10.67 7.18 13.09
N TYR A 494 -9.60 6.72 13.77
CA TYR A 494 -8.53 5.97 13.10
C TYR A 494 -9.05 4.68 12.46
N GLU A 495 -9.78 3.87 13.21
CA GLU A 495 -10.36 2.63 12.68
C GLU A 495 -11.42 2.92 11.61
N THR A 496 -12.32 3.88 11.87
CA THR A 496 -13.38 4.28 10.93
C THR A 496 -12.81 4.75 9.59
N GLU A 497 -11.68 5.47 9.60
CA GLU A 497 -11.02 5.98 8.42
C GLU A 497 -10.13 4.93 7.73
N ARG A 498 -9.28 4.21 8.49
CA ARG A 498 -8.21 3.39 7.91
C ARG A 498 -8.65 1.97 7.57
N ARG A 499 -9.56 1.38 8.34
CA ARG A 499 -10.00 0.01 8.07
C ARG A 499 -10.75 -0.15 6.75
N PRO A 500 -11.66 0.76 6.31
CA PRO A 500 -12.25 0.70 4.97
C PRO A 500 -11.21 0.79 3.85
N ILE A 501 -10.18 1.64 3.99
CA ILE A 501 -9.08 1.73 3.02
C ILE A 501 -8.29 0.42 2.95
N ALA A 502 -7.99 -0.20 4.10
CA ALA A 502 -7.34 -1.50 4.13
C ALA A 502 -8.17 -2.59 3.44
N LEU A 503 -9.49 -2.60 3.60
CA LEU A 503 -10.40 -3.53 2.90
C LEU A 503 -10.38 -3.30 1.39
N SER A 504 -10.44 -2.04 0.94
CA SER A 504 -10.37 -1.67 -0.48
C SER A 504 -9.03 -2.08 -1.09
N ASN A 505 -7.90 -1.75 -0.43
CA ASN A 505 -6.56 -2.13 -0.89
C ASN A 505 -6.36 -3.65 -0.89
N THR A 506 -6.96 -4.39 0.06
CA THR A 506 -6.96 -5.85 0.05
C THR A 506 -7.68 -6.39 -1.19
N SER A 507 -8.88 -5.89 -1.48
CA SER A 507 -9.64 -6.29 -2.68
C SER A 507 -8.86 -5.99 -3.95
N LEU A 508 -8.30 -4.78 -4.08
CA LEU A 508 -7.53 -4.36 -5.24
C LEU A 508 -6.27 -5.21 -5.43
N SER A 509 -5.51 -5.48 -4.36
CA SER A 509 -4.31 -6.31 -4.43
C SER A 509 -4.61 -7.76 -4.84
N VAL A 510 -5.74 -8.33 -4.38
CA VAL A 510 -6.21 -9.66 -4.81
C VAL A 510 -6.60 -9.64 -6.29
N GLN A 511 -7.32 -8.62 -6.76
CA GLN A 511 -7.68 -8.47 -8.17
C GLN A 511 -6.43 -8.36 -9.05
N ASN A 512 -5.45 -7.55 -8.62
CA ASN A 512 -4.19 -7.36 -9.33
C ASN A 512 -3.33 -8.63 -9.31
N PHE A 513 -3.32 -9.38 -8.21
CA PHE A 513 -2.68 -10.70 -8.14
C PHE A 513 -3.33 -11.70 -9.11
N ARG A 514 -4.66 -11.73 -9.17
CA ARG A 514 -5.39 -12.57 -10.15
C ARG A 514 -5.09 -12.15 -11.59
N ALA A 515 -4.95 -10.85 -11.86
CA ALA A 515 -4.51 -10.35 -13.16
C ALA A 515 -3.08 -10.81 -13.50
N ALA A 516 -2.16 -10.80 -12.53
CA ALA A 516 -0.81 -11.34 -12.71
C ALA A 516 -0.83 -12.82 -13.13
N MET A 517 -1.78 -13.62 -12.61
CA MET A 517 -1.92 -15.04 -12.95
C MET A 517 -2.44 -15.28 -14.36
N SER A 518 -2.91 -14.26 -15.08
CA SER A 518 -3.31 -14.38 -16.49
C SER A 518 -2.12 -14.71 -17.41
N VAL A 519 -0.90 -14.28 -17.05
CA VAL A 519 0.31 -14.53 -17.82
C VAL A 519 0.72 -16.02 -17.78
N PRO A 520 0.96 -16.66 -16.63
CA PRO A 520 1.23 -18.08 -16.59
C PRO A 520 0.07 -18.90 -17.19
N SER A 521 -1.18 -18.48 -17.01
CA SER A 521 -2.34 -19.16 -17.64
C SER A 521 -2.29 -19.11 -19.16
N ALA A 522 -1.88 -17.98 -19.76
CA ALA A 522 -1.70 -17.85 -21.21
C ALA A 522 -0.56 -18.74 -21.74
N LEU A 523 0.47 -18.97 -20.94
CA LEU A 523 1.57 -19.89 -21.22
C LEU A 523 1.20 -21.38 -21.08
N GLY A 524 -0.01 -21.70 -20.66
CA GLY A 524 -0.45 -23.08 -20.41
C GLY A 524 -0.15 -23.57 -18.99
N LEU A 525 0.28 -22.68 -18.12
CA LEU A 525 0.48 -22.93 -16.69
C LEU A 525 -0.72 -22.34 -15.95
N ASP A 526 -1.69 -23.18 -15.60
CA ASP A 526 -2.82 -22.69 -14.81
C ASP A 526 -2.50 -22.85 -13.30
N PRO A 527 -2.21 -21.75 -12.59
CA PRO A 527 -1.90 -21.80 -11.16
C PRO A 527 -3.07 -22.32 -10.32
N THR A 528 -4.30 -22.20 -10.83
CA THR A 528 -5.50 -22.69 -10.14
C THR A 528 -5.55 -24.23 -10.19
N VAL A 529 -5.11 -24.82 -11.29
CA VAL A 529 -4.95 -26.28 -11.42
C VAL A 529 -3.87 -26.77 -10.47
N ALA A 530 -2.69 -26.13 -10.46
CA ALA A 530 -1.60 -26.49 -9.56
C ALA A 530 -2.02 -26.46 -8.08
N ASN A 531 -2.67 -25.37 -7.66
CA ASN A 531 -3.21 -25.25 -6.31
C ASN A 531 -4.36 -26.21 -6.03
N SER A 532 -5.19 -26.52 -7.01
CA SER A 532 -6.30 -27.46 -6.86
C SER A 532 -5.79 -28.90 -6.73
N VAL A 533 -4.80 -29.29 -7.54
CA VAL A 533 -4.12 -30.59 -7.44
C VAL A 533 -3.44 -30.71 -6.07
N HIS A 534 -2.71 -29.71 -5.65
CA HIS A 534 -2.08 -29.68 -4.34
C HIS A 534 -3.09 -29.78 -3.18
N ARG A 535 -4.19 -29.02 -3.23
CA ARG A 535 -5.27 -29.12 -2.23
C ARG A 535 -5.94 -30.48 -2.24
N PHE A 536 -6.13 -31.09 -3.42
CA PHE A 536 -6.70 -32.42 -3.56
C PHE A 536 -5.79 -33.46 -2.95
N ILE A 537 -4.49 -33.44 -3.27
CA ILE A 537 -3.50 -34.33 -2.67
C ILE A 537 -3.55 -34.20 -1.14
N ASN A 538 -3.52 -33.00 -0.60
CA ASN A 538 -3.52 -32.77 0.85
C ASN A 538 -4.81 -33.21 1.55
N LYS A 539 -5.98 -32.97 0.96
CA LYS A 539 -7.27 -33.21 1.62
C LYS A 539 -7.78 -34.66 1.44
N THR A 540 -7.47 -35.30 0.31
CA THR A 540 -8.11 -36.54 -0.10
C THR A 540 -7.14 -37.73 -0.11
N VAL A 541 -5.90 -37.50 -0.48
CA VAL A 541 -4.89 -38.53 -0.70
C VAL A 541 -3.79 -38.51 0.38
N GLY A 542 -3.64 -37.36 1.07
CA GLY A 542 -2.59 -37.13 2.06
C GLY A 542 -2.62 -38.08 3.28
N SER A 543 -3.78 -38.65 3.59
CA SER A 543 -3.91 -39.70 4.63
C SER A 543 -3.64 -41.10 4.17
N ILE A 544 -3.54 -41.35 2.85
CA ILE A 544 -3.50 -42.72 2.27
C ILE A 544 -2.14 -43.02 1.65
N LEU A 545 -1.46 -42.05 1.05
CA LEU A 545 -0.19 -42.23 0.34
C LEU A 545 1.01 -41.71 1.14
N PRO A 546 2.16 -42.41 1.11
CA PRO A 546 3.42 -41.90 1.67
C PRO A 546 3.81 -40.55 1.06
N THR A 547 4.41 -39.69 1.87
CA THR A 547 4.78 -38.29 1.49
C THR A 547 5.67 -38.23 0.24
N GLY A 548 6.60 -39.20 0.10
CA GLY A 548 7.48 -39.32 -1.07
C GLY A 548 6.72 -39.58 -2.38
N LEU A 549 5.65 -40.39 -2.33
CA LEU A 549 4.82 -40.65 -3.53
C LEU A 549 3.95 -39.44 -3.87
N GLN A 550 3.44 -38.74 -2.86
CA GLN A 550 2.70 -37.48 -3.05
C GLN A 550 3.59 -36.42 -3.72
N LYS A 551 4.85 -36.29 -3.26
CA LYS A 551 5.85 -35.38 -3.87
C LYS A 551 6.11 -35.76 -5.32
N ALA A 552 6.35 -37.02 -5.62
CA ALA A 552 6.59 -37.50 -6.99
C ALA A 552 5.40 -37.22 -7.94
N ILE A 553 4.17 -37.38 -7.45
CA ILE A 553 2.97 -37.05 -8.24
C ILE A 553 2.91 -35.53 -8.51
N LEU A 554 3.17 -34.71 -7.50
CA LEU A 554 3.13 -33.25 -7.62
C LEU A 554 4.22 -32.76 -8.58
N ASP A 555 5.45 -33.25 -8.42
CA ASP A 555 6.60 -32.87 -9.26
C ASP A 555 6.38 -33.27 -10.71
N ASN A 556 5.78 -34.47 -10.99
CA ASN A 556 5.42 -34.89 -12.34
C ASN A 556 4.35 -33.98 -12.97
N VAL A 557 3.32 -33.58 -12.20
CA VAL A 557 2.29 -32.63 -12.70
C VAL A 557 2.91 -31.29 -13.04
N PHE A 558 3.82 -30.78 -12.21
CA PHE A 558 4.52 -29.53 -12.45
C PHE A 558 5.51 -29.63 -13.62
N ALA A 559 6.25 -30.74 -13.73
CA ALA A 559 7.14 -30.98 -14.86
C ALA A 559 6.37 -31.05 -16.20
N LEU A 560 5.21 -31.71 -16.22
CA LEU A 560 4.34 -31.74 -17.41
C LEU A 560 3.80 -30.35 -17.75
N GLY A 561 3.44 -29.55 -16.76
CA GLY A 561 3.06 -28.14 -16.95
C GLY A 561 4.22 -27.33 -17.54
N ARG A 562 5.42 -27.39 -16.92
CA ARG A 562 6.59 -26.65 -17.38
C ARG A 562 7.12 -27.12 -18.75
N ALA A 563 6.95 -28.40 -19.11
CA ALA A 563 7.34 -28.88 -20.46
C ALA A 563 6.68 -28.07 -21.60
N GLN A 564 5.54 -27.44 -21.33
CA GLN A 564 4.88 -26.54 -22.28
C GLN A 564 5.61 -25.22 -22.51
N LEU A 565 6.61 -24.88 -21.69
CA LEU A 565 7.46 -23.70 -21.81
C LEU A 565 8.72 -23.93 -22.64
N SER A 566 8.86 -25.12 -23.26
CA SER A 566 10.01 -25.42 -24.10
C SER A 566 10.04 -24.47 -25.32
N GLU A 567 11.24 -24.10 -25.74
CA GLU A 567 11.45 -23.19 -26.90
C GLU A 567 10.76 -23.68 -28.17
N SER A 568 10.69 -25.02 -28.36
CA SER A 568 10.00 -25.61 -29.50
C SER A 568 8.48 -25.41 -29.48
N LEU A 569 7.88 -25.23 -28.29
CA LEU A 569 6.44 -24.97 -28.10
C LEU A 569 6.10 -23.48 -27.97
N LEU A 570 7.05 -22.63 -27.56
CA LEU A 570 6.87 -21.17 -27.44
C LEU A 570 7.45 -20.39 -28.63
N ASN A 571 7.59 -21.04 -29.78
CA ASN A 571 8.07 -20.43 -31.01
C ASN A 571 6.89 -19.94 -31.88
N GLU A 572 7.03 -18.79 -32.53
CA GLU A 572 6.03 -18.22 -33.47
C GLU A 572 5.74 -19.13 -34.64
N SER A 573 6.72 -19.95 -35.06
CA SER A 573 6.55 -20.95 -36.13
C SER A 573 5.65 -22.12 -35.71
N ASN A 574 5.41 -22.34 -34.41
CA ASN A 574 4.50 -23.32 -33.89
C ASN A 574 3.10 -22.71 -33.71
N PRO A 575 2.03 -23.29 -34.28
CA PRO A 575 0.68 -22.73 -34.18
C PRO A 575 0.21 -22.50 -32.72
N LEU A 576 0.53 -23.43 -31.81
CA LEU A 576 0.21 -23.28 -30.39
C LEU A 576 1.06 -22.21 -29.72
N GLY A 577 2.35 -22.12 -30.08
CA GLY A 577 3.26 -21.08 -29.62
C GLY A 577 2.79 -19.70 -30.05
N ASN A 578 2.48 -19.53 -31.33
CA ASN A 578 1.97 -18.29 -31.88
C ASN A 578 0.66 -17.84 -31.17
N GLN A 579 -0.28 -18.76 -30.98
CA GLN A 579 -1.51 -18.46 -30.24
C GLN A 579 -1.24 -17.99 -28.81
N ARG A 580 -0.30 -18.62 -28.11
CA ARG A 580 0.08 -18.21 -26.74
C ARG A 580 0.75 -16.85 -26.70
N LEU A 581 1.72 -16.61 -27.57
CA LEU A 581 2.42 -15.33 -27.70
C LEU A 581 1.45 -14.20 -28.06
N SER A 582 0.53 -14.42 -29.00
CA SER A 582 -0.54 -13.49 -29.36
C SER A 582 -1.45 -13.17 -28.18
N ARG A 583 -1.80 -14.20 -27.37
CA ARG A 583 -2.59 -14.00 -26.15
C ARG A 583 -1.83 -13.20 -25.09
N LEU A 584 -0.53 -13.47 -24.91
CA LEU A 584 0.33 -12.67 -24.01
C LEU A 584 0.38 -11.22 -24.44
N LYS A 585 0.60 -10.96 -25.74
CA LYS A 585 0.60 -9.61 -26.30
C LYS A 585 -0.71 -8.90 -26.01
N SER A 586 -1.86 -9.54 -26.23
CA SER A 586 -3.18 -8.97 -25.90
C SER A 586 -3.36 -8.69 -24.41
N ILE A 587 -2.77 -9.52 -23.51
CA ILE A 587 -2.82 -9.29 -22.06
C ILE A 587 -2.02 -8.04 -21.70
N PHE A 588 -0.81 -7.89 -22.24
CA PHE A 588 0.08 -6.76 -21.94
C PHE A 588 -0.48 -5.45 -22.51
N GLU A 589 -0.85 -5.42 -23.79
CA GLU A 589 -1.42 -4.25 -24.46
C GLU A 589 -2.78 -3.84 -23.86
N GLY A 590 -3.56 -4.80 -23.39
CA GLY A 590 -4.86 -4.57 -22.76
C GLY A 590 -4.78 -4.16 -21.29
N GLY A 591 -3.57 -3.99 -20.71
CA GLY A 591 -3.39 -3.67 -19.29
C GLY A 591 -4.02 -4.70 -18.33
N LYS A 592 -4.08 -5.97 -18.76
CA LYS A 592 -4.70 -7.08 -18.00
C LYS A 592 -3.69 -7.94 -17.23
N SER A 593 -2.44 -7.48 -17.14
CA SER A 593 -1.37 -8.08 -16.34
C SER A 593 -1.22 -7.36 -15.00
N LEU A 594 -0.23 -7.76 -14.21
CA LEU A 594 0.14 -7.09 -12.97
C LEU A 594 0.38 -5.59 -13.21
N GLN A 595 -0.26 -4.75 -12.39
CA GLN A 595 -0.05 -3.31 -12.35
C GLN A 595 0.73 -2.92 -11.10
N LEU A 596 1.53 -1.85 -11.17
CA LEU A 596 2.31 -1.34 -10.04
C LEU A 596 1.74 -0.03 -9.50
N GLN A 597 1.19 0.83 -10.34
CA GLN A 597 0.72 2.15 -9.95
C GLN A 597 -0.81 2.23 -9.98
N PHE A 598 -1.35 2.82 -8.92
CA PHE A 598 -2.78 3.04 -8.73
C PHE A 598 -3.03 4.48 -8.25
N PRO A 599 -2.79 5.51 -9.10
CA PRO A 599 -2.86 6.91 -8.67
C PRO A 599 -4.22 7.31 -8.08
N ALA A 600 -5.32 6.77 -8.61
CA ALA A 600 -6.66 7.02 -8.08
C ALA A 600 -6.84 6.47 -6.66
N GLU A 601 -6.21 5.34 -6.34
CA GLU A 601 -6.29 4.70 -5.03
C GLU A 601 -5.20 5.20 -4.08
N ASP A 602 -4.02 5.55 -4.59
CA ASP A 602 -2.88 6.01 -3.78
C ASP A 602 -3.06 7.46 -3.29
N LEU A 603 -3.55 8.34 -4.18
CA LEU A 603 -3.75 9.76 -3.91
C LEU A 603 -5.21 10.15 -3.77
N GLY A 604 -6.12 9.42 -4.38
CA GLY A 604 -7.53 9.76 -4.51
C GLY A 604 -8.46 9.02 -3.54
N PHE A 605 -7.95 8.19 -2.63
CA PHE A 605 -8.81 7.62 -1.60
C PHE A 605 -9.43 8.70 -0.72
N ARG A 606 -10.61 8.45 -0.19
CA ARG A 606 -11.35 9.39 0.62
C ARG A 606 -11.90 8.72 1.88
N TYR A 607 -11.78 9.39 3.02
CA TYR A 607 -12.50 9.00 4.23
C TYR A 607 -13.95 9.46 4.12
N LEU A 608 -14.88 8.54 4.30
CA LEU A 608 -16.32 8.85 4.22
C LEU A 608 -16.88 9.25 5.60
N GLU A 609 -16.26 8.76 6.64
CA GLU A 609 -16.58 9.00 8.04
C GLU A 609 -15.29 9.19 8.84
N GLY A 610 -15.38 9.81 10.01
CA GLY A 610 -14.22 9.98 10.90
C GLY A 610 -14.10 11.40 11.45
N ALA A 611 -12.85 11.88 11.56
CA ALA A 611 -12.56 13.25 11.99
C ALA A 611 -12.76 14.26 10.84
N ILE A 612 -13.96 14.26 10.26
CA ILE A 612 -14.39 15.08 9.13
C ILE A 612 -15.84 15.53 9.32
N VAL A 613 -16.20 16.63 8.68
CA VAL A 613 -17.59 17.10 8.55
C VAL A 613 -18.06 16.78 7.14
N PRO A 614 -18.97 15.83 6.96
CA PRO A 614 -19.51 15.47 5.64
C PRO A 614 -20.13 16.66 4.94
N ASP A 615 -19.98 16.73 3.63
CA ASP A 615 -20.61 17.72 2.78
C ASP A 615 -22.02 17.20 2.37
N ASN A 616 -23.07 17.93 2.74
CA ASN A 616 -24.44 17.58 2.38
C ASN A 616 -24.72 17.69 0.86
N GLU A 617 -23.84 18.37 0.13
CA GLU A 617 -23.92 18.56 -1.32
C GLU A 617 -23.03 17.56 -2.11
N SER A 618 -22.35 16.65 -1.44
CA SER A 618 -21.60 15.62 -2.16
C SER A 618 -22.61 14.72 -2.86
N GLU A 619 -22.57 14.69 -4.19
CA GLU A 619 -23.12 13.59 -4.97
C GLU A 619 -22.38 12.34 -4.51
N ALA A 620 -22.96 11.63 -3.58
CA ALA A 620 -22.48 10.33 -3.14
C ALA A 620 -22.64 9.35 -4.31
N GLY A 621 -21.71 9.40 -5.23
CA GLY A 621 -21.44 8.26 -6.10
C GLY A 621 -21.07 7.11 -5.19
N ASP A 622 -21.71 5.97 -5.35
CA ASP A 622 -21.30 4.72 -4.70
C ASP A 622 -19.77 4.59 -4.87
N PRO A 623 -19.03 4.25 -3.80
CA PRO A 623 -17.60 4.06 -3.92
C PRO A 623 -17.36 3.01 -5.01
N GLU A 624 -16.76 3.44 -6.12
CA GLU A 624 -16.43 2.54 -7.21
C GLU A 624 -15.61 1.37 -6.69
N VAL A 625 -16.09 0.16 -6.94
CA VAL A 625 -15.35 -1.06 -6.61
C VAL A 625 -14.02 -1.03 -7.37
N PRO A 626 -12.87 -1.23 -6.71
CA PRO A 626 -11.58 -1.26 -7.36
C PRO A 626 -11.58 -2.23 -8.56
N SER A 627 -11.16 -1.76 -9.72
CA SER A 627 -11.24 -2.55 -10.96
C SER A 627 -10.00 -3.41 -11.25
N GLY A 628 -8.94 -3.30 -10.45
CA GLY A 628 -7.64 -3.92 -10.71
C GLY A 628 -6.90 -3.32 -11.92
N ARG A 629 -7.41 -2.23 -12.50
CA ARG A 629 -6.79 -1.48 -13.59
C ARG A 629 -6.35 -0.12 -13.09
N ARG A 630 -5.27 0.38 -13.67
CA ARG A 630 -4.83 1.75 -13.40
C ARG A 630 -5.93 2.76 -13.76
N ARG A 631 -6.19 3.69 -12.85
CA ARG A 631 -7.05 4.86 -13.03
C ARG A 631 -6.26 6.11 -12.64
N ASP A 632 -6.48 7.19 -13.37
CA ASP A 632 -5.83 8.47 -13.08
C ASP A 632 -6.43 9.12 -11.83
N TYR A 633 -5.59 9.78 -11.06
CA TYR A 633 -6.02 10.61 -9.96
C TYR A 633 -6.64 11.92 -10.46
N VAL A 634 -7.83 12.25 -9.98
CA VAL A 634 -8.51 13.51 -10.24
C VAL A 634 -8.55 14.30 -8.93
N PRO A 635 -7.81 15.43 -8.83
CA PRO A 635 -7.83 16.25 -7.62
C PRO A 635 -9.24 16.76 -7.31
N CYS A 636 -9.60 16.77 -6.03
CA CYS A 636 -10.81 17.38 -5.51
C CYS A 636 -10.60 17.83 -4.06
N ALA A 637 -11.43 18.75 -3.60
CA ALA A 637 -11.38 19.25 -2.23
C ALA A 637 -12.57 18.75 -1.39
N GLU A 638 -12.99 17.52 -1.57
CA GLU A 638 -14.07 16.94 -0.76
C GLU A 638 -13.58 16.59 0.65
N PRO A 639 -14.42 16.74 1.70
CA PRO A 639 -14.05 16.29 3.04
C PRO A 639 -13.64 14.81 3.03
N GLY A 640 -12.54 14.51 3.71
CA GLY A 640 -11.92 13.19 3.71
C GLY A 640 -10.91 12.94 2.59
N SER A 641 -10.88 13.75 1.51
CA SER A 641 -9.88 13.67 0.46
C SER A 641 -8.54 14.26 0.90
N ARG A 642 -7.47 13.83 0.26
CA ARG A 642 -6.16 14.47 0.35
C ARG A 642 -6.23 15.89 -0.22
N LEU A 643 -5.55 16.86 0.42
CA LEU A 643 -5.38 18.20 -0.09
C LEU A 643 -4.76 18.18 -1.51
N PRO A 644 -5.37 18.78 -2.53
CA PRO A 644 -4.78 18.85 -3.85
C PRO A 644 -3.42 19.55 -3.84
N HIS A 645 -2.49 19.04 -4.66
CA HIS A 645 -1.20 19.67 -4.86
C HIS A 645 -1.27 20.78 -5.90
N MET A 646 -0.69 21.92 -5.57
CA MET A 646 -0.34 23.00 -6.50
C MET A 646 0.92 23.70 -5.98
N TYR A 647 1.78 24.15 -6.87
CA TYR A 647 2.87 25.03 -6.49
C TYR A 647 2.36 26.45 -6.27
N VAL A 648 2.69 27.01 -5.12
CA VAL A 648 2.34 28.38 -4.72
C VAL A 648 3.60 29.14 -4.30
N LYS A 649 3.61 30.44 -4.57
CA LYS A 649 4.67 31.36 -4.13
C LYS A 649 4.27 32.00 -2.82
N ILE A 650 5.10 31.90 -1.80
CA ILE A 650 4.90 32.62 -0.52
C ILE A 650 5.17 34.10 -0.73
N LEU A 651 4.20 34.91 -0.35
CA LEU A 651 4.31 36.38 -0.37
C LEU A 651 4.90 36.85 0.97
N SER A 652 6.22 36.92 1.05
CA SER A 652 6.94 37.45 2.22
C SER A 652 7.70 38.71 1.82
N ASP A 653 8.01 39.55 2.80
CA ASP A 653 8.87 40.75 2.59
C ASP A 653 10.33 40.38 2.24
N SER A 654 10.65 39.09 2.09
CA SER A 654 11.98 38.64 1.73
C SER A 654 12.26 38.80 0.24
N THR A 655 13.48 39.15 -0.10
CA THR A 655 13.96 39.31 -1.49
C THR A 655 14.08 37.98 -2.25
N ARG A 656 13.87 36.86 -1.59
CA ARG A 656 13.93 35.50 -2.21
C ARG A 656 12.53 34.97 -2.45
N GLU A 657 12.26 34.60 -3.69
CA GLU A 657 11.05 33.88 -4.04
C GLU A 657 11.09 32.45 -3.46
N VAL A 658 10.11 32.13 -2.64
CA VAL A 658 9.96 30.79 -2.06
C VAL A 658 8.73 30.14 -2.70
N ILE A 659 8.93 29.10 -3.49
CA ILE A 659 7.88 28.30 -4.12
C ILE A 659 7.77 26.98 -3.35
N VAL A 660 6.57 26.63 -2.91
CA VAL A 660 6.27 25.43 -2.13
C VAL A 660 5.04 24.72 -2.68
N SER A 661 4.85 23.46 -2.31
CA SER A 661 3.58 22.77 -2.52
C SER A 661 2.53 23.23 -1.52
N THR A 662 1.27 23.24 -1.90
CA THR A 662 0.15 23.43 -0.96
C THR A 662 0.21 22.45 0.22
N LEU A 663 0.76 21.24 0.03
CA LEU A 663 0.96 20.24 1.09
C LEU A 663 2.00 20.69 2.12
N ASP A 664 3.02 21.44 1.70
CA ASP A 664 4.09 21.93 2.57
C ASP A 664 3.63 23.09 3.49
N LEU A 665 2.41 23.61 3.29
CA LEU A 665 1.80 24.63 4.16
C LEU A 665 1.25 24.04 5.46
N VAL A 666 1.00 22.72 5.50
CA VAL A 666 0.57 21.99 6.69
C VAL A 666 1.77 21.82 7.64
N SER A 667 1.56 22.08 8.93
CA SER A 667 2.62 21.99 9.93
C SER A 667 3.03 20.55 10.21
N THR A 668 4.34 20.31 10.29
CA THR A 668 4.91 18.99 10.65
C THR A 668 5.37 18.92 12.11
N GLU A 669 5.39 20.05 12.84
CA GLU A 669 5.98 20.16 14.18
C GLU A 669 4.95 20.33 15.30
N LYS A 670 3.71 20.64 14.95
CA LYS A 670 2.61 20.83 15.91
C LYS A 670 1.28 20.36 15.31
N VAL A 671 0.36 19.97 16.18
CA VAL A 671 -1.02 19.66 15.77
C VAL A 671 -1.70 20.98 15.40
N GLU A 672 -1.67 21.30 14.12
CA GLU A 672 -2.19 22.54 13.57
C GLU A 672 -3.06 22.29 12.35
N PHE A 673 -4.25 22.84 12.34
CA PHE A 673 -5.14 22.84 11.19
C PHE A 673 -4.76 23.97 10.24
N LEU A 674 -4.93 23.76 8.93
CA LEU A 674 -4.71 24.80 7.92
C LEU A 674 -6.06 25.23 7.34
N LEU A 675 -6.44 26.51 7.53
CA LEU A 675 -7.61 27.09 6.89
C LEU A 675 -7.17 27.83 5.63
N ILE A 676 -7.60 27.36 4.46
CA ILE A 676 -7.32 27.99 3.16
C ILE A 676 -8.52 28.84 2.75
N ILE A 677 -8.28 30.10 2.47
CA ILE A 677 -9.29 31.10 2.09
C ILE A 677 -8.83 32.00 0.94
N SER A 678 -9.76 32.70 0.33
CA SER A 678 -9.49 33.79 -0.60
C SER A 678 -9.35 35.15 0.13
N PRO A 679 -8.77 36.17 -0.50
CA PRO A 679 -8.62 37.52 0.07
C PRO A 679 -9.94 38.33 -0.01
N LEU A 680 -11.02 37.78 0.57
CA LEU A 680 -12.36 38.39 0.61
C LEU A 680 -12.73 38.73 2.05
N GLN A 681 -13.53 39.83 2.25
CA GLN A 681 -13.94 40.27 3.56
C GLN A 681 -14.65 39.19 4.37
N GLU A 682 -15.60 38.46 3.78
CA GLU A 682 -16.33 37.35 4.38
C GLU A 682 -15.41 36.20 4.79
N SER A 683 -14.34 35.97 4.02
CA SER A 683 -13.33 34.94 4.31
C SER A 683 -12.45 35.36 5.51
N TYR A 684 -12.14 36.64 5.64
CA TYR A 684 -11.43 37.14 6.83
C TYR A 684 -12.29 37.06 8.10
N GLU A 685 -13.59 37.33 8.02
CA GLU A 685 -14.53 37.12 9.13
C GLU A 685 -14.59 35.67 9.59
N LEU A 686 -14.62 34.73 8.64
CA LEU A 686 -14.50 33.32 8.94
C LEU A 686 -13.16 32.99 9.61
N ALA A 687 -12.05 33.51 9.14
CA ALA A 687 -10.73 33.31 9.73
C ALA A 687 -10.68 33.79 11.18
N HIS A 688 -11.21 34.98 11.48
CA HIS A 688 -11.31 35.51 12.84
C HIS A 688 -12.15 34.59 13.75
N ALA A 689 -13.30 34.13 13.27
CA ALA A 689 -14.15 33.20 13.99
C ALA A 689 -13.41 31.88 14.25
N THR A 690 -12.70 31.35 13.24
CA THR A 690 -11.92 30.12 13.34
C THR A 690 -10.80 30.22 14.37
N PHE A 691 -10.03 31.29 14.39
CA PHE A 691 -8.99 31.52 15.39
C PHE A 691 -9.57 31.60 16.81
N LYS A 692 -10.69 32.29 16.99
CA LYS A 692 -11.36 32.42 18.29
C LYS A 692 -11.83 31.05 18.79
N VAL A 693 -12.51 30.28 17.94
CA VAL A 693 -13.02 28.97 18.28
C VAL A 693 -11.88 27.98 18.54
N ALA A 694 -10.83 27.96 17.68
CA ALA A 694 -9.69 27.09 17.88
C ALA A 694 -9.03 27.28 19.25
N LYS A 695 -8.92 28.56 19.70
CA LYS A 695 -8.41 28.87 21.04
C LYS A 695 -9.28 28.29 22.16
N GLU A 696 -10.62 28.28 22.01
CA GLU A 696 -11.54 27.66 22.98
C GLU A 696 -11.30 26.15 23.06
N PHE A 697 -10.95 25.50 21.94
CA PHE A 697 -10.66 24.07 21.87
C PHE A 697 -9.20 23.69 22.20
N MET A 698 -8.34 24.66 22.52
CA MET A 698 -6.89 24.44 22.67
C MET A 698 -6.24 23.86 21.39
N ALA A 699 -6.80 24.16 20.24
CA ALA A 699 -6.30 23.76 18.94
C ALA A 699 -5.53 24.90 18.28
N SER A 700 -4.52 24.57 17.46
CA SER A 700 -3.81 25.54 16.63
C SER A 700 -4.40 25.56 15.23
N VAL A 701 -4.50 26.77 14.65
CA VAL A 701 -4.91 26.99 13.28
C VAL A 701 -3.95 27.97 12.62
N LYS A 702 -3.53 27.63 11.40
CA LYS A 702 -2.83 28.55 10.48
C LYS A 702 -3.77 28.93 9.35
N VAL A 703 -3.82 30.18 8.99
CA VAL A 703 -4.64 30.64 7.86
C VAL A 703 -3.74 30.83 6.64
N CYS A 704 -4.14 30.27 5.50
CA CYS A 704 -3.50 30.48 4.20
C CYS A 704 -4.44 31.29 3.31
N VAL A 705 -4.02 32.47 2.91
CA VAL A 705 -4.75 33.34 1.98
C VAL A 705 -4.19 33.14 0.58
N VAL A 706 -5.01 32.61 -0.34
CA VAL A 706 -4.61 32.30 -1.72
C VAL A 706 -4.99 33.47 -2.63
N TRP A 707 -3.98 34.17 -3.10
CA TRP A 707 -4.11 35.29 -4.02
C TRP A 707 -4.09 34.80 -5.48
N PRO A 708 -4.96 35.34 -6.35
CA PRO A 708 -4.93 35.01 -7.77
C PRO A 708 -3.63 35.48 -8.42
N SER A 709 -3.26 34.83 -9.52
CA SER A 709 -2.03 35.13 -10.25
C SER A 709 -2.05 36.38 -11.13
N SER A 710 -3.05 37.24 -11.02
CA SER A 710 -3.17 38.47 -11.81
C SER A 710 -2.18 39.56 -11.36
N ASP A 711 -1.62 40.26 -12.34
CA ASP A 711 -0.65 41.34 -12.16
C ASP A 711 -1.27 42.71 -11.72
N ASP A 712 -2.55 42.75 -11.40
CA ASP A 712 -3.24 43.95 -10.97
C ASP A 712 -2.67 44.41 -9.64
N GLY A 713 -1.92 45.51 -9.65
CA GLY A 713 -1.18 46.13 -8.55
C GLY A 713 -1.97 46.50 -7.28
N LEU A 714 -2.91 45.66 -6.88
CA LEU A 714 -3.59 45.73 -5.59
C LEU A 714 -2.57 45.54 -4.47
N GLU A 715 -2.55 46.44 -3.50
CA GLU A 715 -1.77 46.26 -2.27
C GLU A 715 -2.17 44.94 -1.58
N ARG A 716 -1.35 43.92 -1.74
CA ARG A 716 -1.54 42.59 -1.23
C ARG A 716 -1.15 42.56 0.25
N LYS A 717 -2.03 42.93 1.15
CA LYS A 717 -1.77 42.94 2.59
C LYS A 717 -2.95 42.35 3.37
N SER A 718 -2.84 41.13 3.79
CA SER A 718 -3.77 40.53 4.76
C SER A 718 -3.51 41.04 6.19
N ASN A 719 -2.38 41.72 6.45
CA ASN A 719 -1.96 42.13 7.80
C ASN A 719 -3.04 42.93 8.55
N SER A 720 -3.65 43.91 7.92
CA SER A 720 -4.71 44.71 8.55
C SER A 720 -6.02 43.95 8.70
N ALA A 721 -6.31 43.07 7.76
CA ALA A 721 -7.57 42.29 7.74
C ALA A 721 -7.57 41.17 8.77
N LEU A 722 -6.40 40.57 9.09
CA LEU A 722 -6.29 39.44 10.04
C LEU A 722 -5.78 39.88 11.42
N ALA A 723 -5.43 41.17 11.65
CA ALA A 723 -5.05 41.63 12.98
C ALA A 723 -6.14 41.35 14.04
N PRO A 724 -5.80 40.93 15.27
CA PRO A 724 -4.43 40.82 15.83
C PRO A 724 -3.76 39.45 15.65
N TRP A 725 -4.25 38.58 14.75
CA TRP A 725 -3.71 37.25 14.55
C TRP A 725 -2.46 37.30 13.68
N GLU A 726 -1.45 36.46 14.02
CA GLU A 726 -0.15 36.42 13.36
C GLU A 726 0.09 35.09 12.64
N ASN A 727 -0.68 34.02 12.96
CA ASN A 727 -0.48 32.68 12.39
C ASN A 727 -1.18 32.55 11.03
N TYR A 728 -0.71 33.29 10.05
CA TYR A 728 -1.20 33.20 8.68
C TYR A 728 -0.05 33.32 7.67
N VAL A 729 -0.33 32.94 6.43
CA VAL A 729 0.57 33.06 5.29
C VAL A 729 -0.21 33.49 4.05
N ASP A 730 0.30 34.49 3.36
CA ASP A 730 -0.17 34.90 2.04
C ASP A 730 0.59 34.11 0.96
N VAL A 731 -0.13 33.49 0.04
CA VAL A 731 0.45 32.76 -1.08
C VAL A 731 -0.19 33.19 -2.40
N MET A 732 0.56 33.06 -3.48
CA MET A 732 0.08 33.38 -4.83
C MET A 732 0.21 32.14 -5.71
N GLU A 733 -0.77 31.92 -6.56
CA GLU A 733 -0.75 30.87 -7.58
C GLU A 733 0.41 31.08 -8.56
N VAL A 734 1.16 30.01 -8.85
CA VAL A 734 2.23 30.04 -9.84
C VAL A 734 1.67 29.71 -11.22
N LYS A 735 1.72 30.67 -12.16
CA LYS A 735 1.30 30.46 -13.56
C LYS A 735 2.21 29.43 -14.22
N LYS A 736 1.66 28.44 -14.90
CA LYS A 736 2.41 27.59 -15.83
C LYS A 736 2.79 28.41 -17.06
N GLN A 737 4.00 28.21 -17.58
CA GLN A 737 4.54 28.95 -18.74
C GLN A 737 3.69 28.84 -20.03
N ASN A 738 2.76 27.88 -20.11
CA ASN A 738 1.91 27.62 -21.30
C ASN A 738 0.54 28.30 -21.27
N GLY A 739 0.28 29.27 -20.39
CA GLY A 739 -0.91 30.12 -20.43
C GLY A 739 -2.24 29.49 -19.95
N GLU A 740 -2.34 28.20 -19.80
CA GLU A 740 -3.51 27.49 -19.26
C GLU A 740 -3.31 27.20 -17.76
N GLY A 741 -3.32 28.24 -16.94
CA GLY A 741 -3.28 28.13 -15.49
C GLY A 741 -4.68 27.81 -14.95
N THR A 742 -4.94 26.57 -14.56
CA THR A 742 -6.15 26.25 -13.79
C THR A 742 -6.00 26.87 -12.40
N SER A 743 -6.95 27.72 -11.95
CA SER A 743 -6.89 28.32 -10.63
C SER A 743 -7.01 27.27 -9.53
N TRP A 744 -6.50 27.56 -8.34
CA TRP A 744 -6.63 26.67 -7.16
C TRP A 744 -8.09 26.27 -6.90
N TRP A 745 -8.99 27.24 -6.93
CA TRP A 745 -10.41 27.00 -6.69
C TRP A 745 -11.05 26.11 -7.74
N SER A 746 -10.61 26.23 -8.99
CA SER A 746 -11.04 25.34 -10.08
C SER A 746 -10.54 23.89 -9.88
N ILE A 747 -9.28 23.71 -9.46
CA ILE A 747 -8.74 22.38 -9.09
C ILE A 747 -9.56 21.76 -7.96
N CYS A 748 -9.94 22.57 -6.97
CA CYS A 748 -10.75 22.17 -5.83
C CYS A 748 -12.23 21.95 -6.18
N LYS A 749 -12.68 22.30 -7.39
CA LYS A 749 -14.10 22.32 -7.82
C LYS A 749 -14.97 23.18 -6.90
N MET A 750 -14.47 24.38 -6.58
CA MET A 750 -15.10 25.33 -5.66
C MET A 750 -15.12 26.74 -6.26
N SER A 751 -15.97 27.60 -5.72
CA SER A 751 -15.95 29.03 -6.06
C SER A 751 -14.79 29.75 -5.32
N GLU A 752 -14.45 30.97 -5.78
CA GLU A 752 -13.46 31.82 -5.10
C GLU A 752 -13.90 32.28 -3.70
N ARG A 753 -15.18 32.15 -3.36
CA ARG A 753 -15.71 32.37 -1.99
C ARG A 753 -15.55 31.14 -1.10
N GLY A 754 -14.99 30.07 -1.62
CA GLY A 754 -14.81 28.83 -0.92
C GLY A 754 -13.82 28.92 0.24
N SER A 755 -13.93 27.98 1.16
CA SER A 755 -12.99 27.82 2.27
C SER A 755 -12.77 26.35 2.56
N ILE A 756 -11.54 25.97 2.93
CA ILE A 756 -11.15 24.60 3.17
C ILE A 756 -10.39 24.52 4.50
N LEU A 757 -10.82 23.64 5.41
CA LEU A 757 -10.09 23.32 6.63
C LEU A 757 -9.38 21.97 6.45
N VAL A 758 -8.06 21.99 6.58
CA VAL A 758 -7.17 20.84 6.38
C VAL A 758 -6.65 20.34 7.72
N ARG A 759 -6.62 19.03 7.89
CA ARG A 759 -6.09 18.32 9.06
C ARG A 759 -4.55 18.25 9.03
N PRO A 760 -3.90 17.97 10.18
CA PRO A 760 -2.45 17.78 10.25
C PRO A 760 -1.91 16.66 9.36
N ASP A 761 -2.74 15.67 8.97
CA ASP A 761 -2.39 14.58 8.05
C ASP A 761 -2.70 14.91 6.57
N GLN A 762 -2.82 16.21 6.24
CA GLN A 762 -3.05 16.72 4.89
C GLN A 762 -4.38 16.25 4.26
N HIS A 763 -5.35 15.81 5.06
CA HIS A 763 -6.71 15.51 4.59
C HIS A 763 -7.66 16.67 4.92
N ILE A 764 -8.62 16.88 4.04
CA ILE A 764 -9.63 17.93 4.20
C ILE A 764 -10.62 17.50 5.28
N ALA A 765 -10.72 18.27 6.34
CA ALA A 765 -11.65 18.03 7.43
C ALA A 765 -13.06 18.58 7.11
N TRP A 766 -13.10 19.72 6.43
CA TRP A 766 -14.32 20.47 6.14
C TRP A 766 -14.08 21.42 4.97
N ARG A 767 -15.16 21.77 4.25
CA ARG A 767 -15.16 22.83 3.24
C ARG A 767 -16.48 23.59 3.21
N ALA A 768 -16.45 24.84 2.75
CA ALA A 768 -17.58 25.58 2.25
C ALA A 768 -17.37 25.92 0.78
N LYS A 769 -18.23 25.42 -0.14
CA LYS A 769 -18.01 25.60 -1.60
C LYS A 769 -18.19 27.03 -2.08
N SER A 770 -19.09 27.79 -1.45
CA SER A 770 -19.55 29.10 -1.93
C SER A 770 -19.62 30.15 -0.81
N GLY A 771 -18.88 29.96 0.28
CA GLY A 771 -18.94 30.78 1.47
C GLY A 771 -19.91 30.26 2.53
N ILE A 772 -20.01 30.94 3.66
CA ILE A 772 -20.86 30.55 4.79
C ILE A 772 -21.99 31.56 4.92
N THR A 773 -23.22 31.10 5.00
CA THR A 773 -24.45 31.89 5.19
C THR A 773 -24.88 32.00 6.66
N LEU A 774 -24.27 31.21 7.55
CA LEU A 774 -24.55 31.16 8.99
C LEU A 774 -23.52 31.99 9.78
N ASP A 775 -23.79 32.16 11.10
CA ASP A 775 -22.79 32.75 12.01
C ASP A 775 -21.49 31.91 11.95
N PRO A 776 -20.37 32.51 11.47
CA PRO A 776 -19.11 31.79 11.32
C PRO A 776 -18.60 31.19 12.64
N THR A 777 -18.87 31.82 13.79
CA THR A 777 -18.39 31.34 15.11
C THR A 777 -19.12 30.07 15.53
N LEU A 778 -20.46 30.06 15.39
CA LEU A 778 -21.25 28.87 15.70
C LEU A 778 -20.90 27.73 14.77
N HIS A 779 -20.82 28.01 13.48
CA HIS A 779 -20.48 27.03 12.47
C HIS A 779 -19.11 26.38 12.72
N MET A 780 -18.07 27.15 12.95
CA MET A 780 -16.73 26.61 13.22
C MET A 780 -16.65 25.88 14.58
N ARG A 781 -17.48 26.24 15.57
CA ARG A 781 -17.59 25.52 16.83
C ARG A 781 -18.12 24.10 16.58
N ASP A 782 -19.17 23.95 15.77
CA ASP A 782 -19.71 22.64 15.40
C ASP A 782 -18.66 21.82 14.62
N VAL A 783 -17.96 22.45 13.68
CA VAL A 783 -16.88 21.81 12.92
C VAL A 783 -15.80 21.25 13.86
N PHE A 784 -15.26 22.06 14.78
CA PHE A 784 -14.22 21.60 15.72
C PHE A 784 -14.75 20.58 16.75
N THR A 785 -16.01 20.69 17.16
CA THR A 785 -16.66 19.72 18.04
C THR A 785 -16.64 18.33 17.42
N ILE A 786 -17.02 18.23 16.13
CA ILE A 786 -17.04 16.98 15.40
C ILE A 786 -15.63 16.43 15.19
N ILE A 787 -14.70 17.26 14.63
CA ILE A 787 -13.35 16.85 14.26
C ILE A 787 -12.54 16.39 15.47
N LEU A 788 -12.67 17.07 16.61
CA LEU A 788 -11.89 16.80 17.82
C LEU A 788 -12.62 15.87 18.80
N GLY A 789 -13.82 15.40 18.42
CA GLY A 789 -14.59 14.46 19.23
C GLY A 789 -15.03 15.00 20.57
N LYS A 790 -15.26 16.31 20.68
CA LYS A 790 -15.67 16.99 21.94
C LYS A 790 -17.20 17.17 22.03
N GLN A 791 -17.95 16.15 21.55
CA GLN A 791 -19.42 16.14 21.68
C GLN A 791 -19.89 16.00 23.13
#